data_cc6fa6c2ddd28fbd7bc9470aed05c88f
#
_entry.id   cc6fa6c2ddd28fbd7bc9470aed05c88f
#
_cell.length_a   1.000
_cell.length_b   1.000
_cell.length_c   1.000
_cell.angle_alpha   90.00
_cell.angle_beta   90.00
_cell.angle_gamma   90.00
#
_symmetry.space_group_name_H-M   'P 1'
#
loop_
_entity.id
_entity.type
_entity.pdbx_description
1 polymer ?
#
loop_
_entity_poly.entity_id
_entity_poly.type
_entity_poly.pdbx_seq_one_letter_code
_entity_poly.pdbx_strand_id
1 'polypeptide(L)'
;MRVKDTLNLGKTKFKMRGNLPVKEVDRQKAWEDNDVYQQRQKLNEGKPTFVLHDGPPYANGDIHMGHALNKISKDIIVRYKSMTGYRAPYVPGWDTHGLPIEQKLTQAGYDRKKMSTNDFRKLCRDYALKQVDRQKEEFKRLGVSGDWDDPYLTLKPEFEAQEVRVFGAFAKRGLIYKGKKPVYWSWSSESALAEAEVEYHDITSPTAFYGEHVVDGKGVLDDDTYMVVWTTTPWTIPASEGITVDAGFDYSVVQPEGETRKFVIATELVDKVADLIGWTNVKTIKTVKGQDLEGILAEHPFDHSRKLLTMLGDFVDLEEGTGLVHTAPGYGEDDFNIGRQYGLDIFAPVDDKGYLTKESGEDFAGVFYDDANKIALDKLKDAKLLLHYMPLKHSYPFDWRTKKPIIFRATPQWFASVDKIKDEILKSLDDVQFFPDWGKVRLSNMIKNRGDWVISRQRVWGVPLPIFYGEDGEAIITEETVNHVADLFEKYGSDIWFEKDAKDLLPDGFTSEHSPNGKFTKENDIMDVWFDSGSSHQGVLEERKELTYPADMYLEGSDQYRGWFNSSLITSVAVSGKAPYKQVVSQGFTLDGNGHKMSKSLGNTIAPIDVIKKMGAEIVRLWVTSVDTSADVRVSTENFVKVSDSYKKIRNTMRFLLANTSDFDPKENTVAFDDLESQDQYMLVLFNKFLADTRSYMERYDFLDWNKKVVGFITNDLSAFYLDIAKDIVYIDKQDGHKRRSMQTVMYEIAVGLTKLMTPALPHTTEEIWGFLHEPEEFVQLTDIPEPKKYDHDSEILANWTKFRSYRDDVLKVLEEARDAKKIGKSSEAALTIYATSEVADLMDSLQTDLATVLMVSQLTMKDFADAPDDSTKFDSDGLALSVEPAEGKTCERCRLVRQDVGADSDYPTFCQSCAQIVRDQFPETATEGFEEK
;
A
#
# COMPACT_ATOMS: atom_id res chain seq x y z
N MET A 1 -58.84 -19.08 -2.93
CA MET A 1 -57.40 -19.06 -2.60
C MET A 1 -56.63 -19.99 -3.53
N ARG A 2 -55.43 -19.65 -3.99
CA ARG A 2 -54.61 -20.55 -4.83
C ARG A 2 -53.68 -21.39 -3.94
N VAL A 3 -53.31 -22.59 -4.37
CA VAL A 3 -52.37 -23.47 -3.62
C VAL A 3 -51.07 -22.74 -3.21
N LYS A 4 -50.52 -21.93 -4.10
CA LYS A 4 -49.30 -21.16 -3.79
C LYS A 4 -49.48 -20.12 -2.66
N ASP A 5 -50.68 -19.69 -2.38
CA ASP A 5 -50.98 -18.72 -1.34
C ASP A 5 -50.96 -19.36 0.07
N THR A 6 -50.90 -20.70 0.14
CA THR A 6 -50.69 -21.48 1.37
C THR A 6 -49.22 -21.72 1.71
N LEU A 7 -48.30 -21.30 0.85
CA LEU A 7 -46.86 -21.43 1.10
C LEU A 7 -46.34 -20.19 1.82
N ASN A 8 -45.42 -20.39 2.76
CA ASN A 8 -44.74 -19.30 3.48
C ASN A 8 -43.65 -18.67 2.62
N LEU A 9 -44.04 -18.13 1.46
CA LEU A 9 -43.06 -17.47 0.57
C LEU A 9 -42.58 -16.18 1.19
N GLY A 10 -41.33 -16.15 1.52
CA GLY A 10 -40.67 -14.96 2.13
C GLY A 10 -40.78 -13.70 1.26
N LYS A 11 -41.03 -12.58 1.90
CA LYS A 11 -41.14 -11.26 1.24
C LYS A 11 -40.19 -10.26 1.86
N THR A 12 -39.51 -9.51 1.03
CA THR A 12 -38.69 -8.40 1.49
C THR A 12 -38.73 -7.22 0.53
N LYS A 13 -38.66 -6.02 1.09
CA LYS A 13 -38.49 -4.78 0.32
C LYS A 13 -37.04 -4.52 -0.11
N PHE A 14 -36.06 -5.33 0.38
CA PHE A 14 -34.67 -5.28 -0.03
C PHE A 14 -34.56 -5.66 -1.50
N LYS A 15 -34.11 -4.71 -2.33
CA LYS A 15 -34.13 -4.86 -3.79
C LYS A 15 -32.93 -5.68 -4.28
N MET A 16 -33.13 -6.49 -5.33
CA MET A 16 -32.09 -7.26 -6.01
C MET A 16 -30.97 -6.33 -6.53
N ARG A 17 -31.31 -5.22 -7.16
CA ARG A 17 -30.36 -4.23 -7.69
C ARG A 17 -29.98 -3.23 -6.62
N GLY A 18 -28.67 -3.11 -6.31
CA GLY A 18 -28.13 -2.21 -5.30
C GLY A 18 -28.30 -0.74 -5.65
N ASN A 19 -28.23 -0.37 -6.93
CA ASN A 19 -28.18 1.03 -7.40
C ASN A 19 -27.14 1.86 -6.62
N LEU A 20 -25.95 1.27 -6.44
CA LEU A 20 -24.88 1.75 -5.58
C LEU A 20 -24.50 3.22 -5.85
N PRO A 21 -24.26 3.66 -7.11
CA PRO A 21 -23.83 5.04 -7.35
C PRO A 21 -24.75 6.12 -6.77
N VAL A 22 -26.04 5.79 -6.62
CA VAL A 22 -27.04 6.74 -6.06
C VAL A 22 -27.23 6.52 -4.57
N LYS A 23 -27.49 5.29 -4.16
CA LYS A 23 -27.84 4.98 -2.76
C LYS A 23 -26.68 5.15 -1.78
N GLU A 24 -25.43 5.01 -2.23
CA GLU A 24 -24.25 5.26 -1.39
C GLU A 24 -24.19 6.71 -0.93
N VAL A 25 -24.53 7.65 -1.81
CA VAL A 25 -24.54 9.09 -1.50
C VAL A 25 -25.54 9.40 -0.40
N ASP A 26 -26.76 8.85 -0.51
CA ASP A 26 -27.79 9.04 0.51
C ASP A 26 -27.35 8.50 1.87
N ARG A 27 -26.64 7.35 1.89
CA ARG A 27 -26.13 6.76 3.13
C ARG A 27 -24.96 7.54 3.73
N GLN A 28 -24.00 7.96 2.90
CA GLN A 28 -22.90 8.80 3.35
C GLN A 28 -23.44 10.08 4.00
N LYS A 29 -24.45 10.69 3.36
CA LYS A 29 -25.13 11.86 3.95
C LYS A 29 -25.82 11.53 5.28
N ALA A 30 -26.49 10.38 5.38
CA ALA A 30 -27.12 9.96 6.64
C ALA A 30 -26.08 9.74 7.76
N TRP A 31 -24.90 9.19 7.46
CA TRP A 31 -23.82 9.06 8.44
C TRP A 31 -23.28 10.41 8.90
N GLU A 32 -23.15 11.39 8.00
CA GLU A 32 -22.72 12.74 8.33
C GLU A 32 -23.80 13.48 9.14
N ASP A 33 -25.05 13.49 8.69
CA ASP A 33 -26.17 14.16 9.36
C ASP A 33 -26.39 13.64 10.81
N ASN A 34 -25.93 12.41 11.10
CA ASN A 34 -26.06 11.77 12.42
C ASN A 34 -24.71 11.62 13.14
N ASP A 35 -23.61 12.21 12.67
CA ASP A 35 -22.28 12.12 13.29
C ASP A 35 -21.86 10.68 13.69
N VAL A 36 -22.13 9.69 12.83
CA VAL A 36 -21.93 8.25 13.15
C VAL A 36 -20.50 7.95 13.57
N TYR A 37 -19.50 8.58 12.95
CA TYR A 37 -18.11 8.44 13.35
C TYR A 37 -17.88 8.90 14.80
N GLN A 38 -18.34 10.06 15.18
CA GLN A 38 -18.17 10.59 16.54
C GLN A 38 -18.97 9.78 17.57
N GLN A 39 -20.19 9.33 17.20
CA GLN A 39 -20.95 8.42 18.05
C GLN A 39 -20.17 7.13 18.34
N ARG A 40 -19.51 6.55 17.30
CA ARG A 40 -18.66 5.35 17.50
C ARG A 40 -17.46 5.64 18.39
N GLN A 41 -16.76 6.78 18.21
CA GLN A 41 -15.64 7.15 19.09
C GLN A 41 -16.08 7.28 20.55
N LYS A 42 -17.23 7.90 20.77
CA LYS A 42 -17.83 8.04 22.12
C LYS A 42 -18.25 6.69 22.73
N LEU A 43 -18.87 5.79 21.93
CA LEU A 43 -19.25 4.45 22.37
C LEU A 43 -18.04 3.63 22.84
N ASN A 44 -16.87 3.86 22.24
CA ASN A 44 -15.63 3.18 22.55
C ASN A 44 -14.75 3.96 23.56
N GLU A 45 -15.25 5.02 24.15
CA GLU A 45 -14.52 5.76 25.19
C GLU A 45 -14.16 4.85 26.36
N GLY A 46 -12.90 4.91 26.82
CA GLY A 46 -12.38 4.05 27.87
C GLY A 46 -11.93 2.64 27.42
N LYS A 47 -12.19 2.23 26.18
CA LYS A 47 -11.61 1.01 25.60
C LYS A 47 -10.15 1.24 25.22
N PRO A 48 -9.33 0.16 25.04
CA PRO A 48 -7.98 0.30 24.48
C PRO A 48 -7.97 1.09 23.19
N THR A 49 -7.01 1.99 23.04
CA THR A 49 -6.87 2.80 21.82
C THR A 49 -6.07 2.06 20.77
N PHE A 50 -6.48 2.14 19.50
CA PHE A 50 -5.72 1.69 18.34
C PHE A 50 -5.59 2.86 17.36
N VAL A 51 -4.37 3.38 17.21
CA VAL A 51 -4.09 4.52 16.32
C VAL A 51 -3.42 4.04 15.05
N LEU A 52 -4.14 4.15 13.93
CA LEU A 52 -3.58 4.11 12.59
C LEU A 52 -3.30 5.55 12.17
N HIS A 53 -2.02 5.94 12.16
CA HIS A 53 -1.64 7.28 11.73
C HIS A 53 -1.63 7.38 10.21
N ASP A 54 -2.26 8.40 9.68
CA ASP A 54 -2.37 8.60 8.24
C ASP A 54 -1.11 9.23 7.66
N GLY A 55 -0.46 8.58 6.70
CA GLY A 55 0.57 9.19 5.89
C GLY A 55 -0.06 10.23 4.98
N PRO A 56 0.42 11.49 5.01
CA PRO A 56 -0.24 12.59 4.33
C PRO A 56 0.00 12.52 2.81
N PRO A 57 -1.03 12.31 1.97
CA PRO A 57 -0.87 12.47 0.53
C PRO A 57 -0.59 13.93 0.18
N TYR A 58 0.10 14.15 -0.95
CA TYR A 58 0.27 15.50 -1.47
C TYR A 58 -1.05 16.13 -1.88
N ALA A 59 -1.26 17.38 -1.49
CA ALA A 59 -2.39 18.19 -1.89
C ALA A 59 -2.27 18.65 -3.35
N ASN A 60 -2.33 17.72 -4.31
CA ASN A 60 -2.09 18.00 -5.72
C ASN A 60 -2.83 17.05 -6.66
N GLY A 61 -3.94 17.51 -7.24
CA GLY A 61 -4.72 16.80 -8.26
C GLY A 61 -5.70 15.77 -7.70
N ASP A 62 -6.31 15.01 -8.61
CA ASP A 62 -7.29 13.98 -8.30
C ASP A 62 -6.65 12.76 -7.64
N ILE A 63 -7.45 12.03 -6.85
CA ILE A 63 -7.03 10.73 -6.33
C ILE A 63 -6.90 9.71 -7.47
N HIS A 64 -5.99 8.76 -7.29
CA HIS A 64 -5.76 7.63 -8.21
C HIS A 64 -6.01 6.28 -7.53
N MET A 65 -5.94 5.16 -8.26
CA MET A 65 -6.23 3.83 -7.71
C MET A 65 -5.32 3.45 -6.54
N GLY A 66 -4.06 3.92 -6.51
CA GLY A 66 -3.18 3.74 -5.37
C GLY A 66 -3.71 4.40 -4.09
N HIS A 67 -4.22 5.62 -4.21
CA HIS A 67 -4.91 6.29 -3.09
C HIS A 67 -6.17 5.53 -2.64
N ALA A 68 -6.96 5.02 -3.58
CA ALA A 68 -8.15 4.23 -3.25
C ALA A 68 -7.78 2.93 -2.53
N LEU A 69 -6.76 2.20 -3.01
CA LEU A 69 -6.23 0.99 -2.36
C LEU A 69 -5.81 1.30 -0.92
N ASN A 70 -5.01 2.35 -0.75
CA ASN A 70 -4.46 2.76 0.54
C ASN A 70 -5.55 3.18 1.55
N LYS A 71 -6.38 4.16 1.17
CA LYS A 71 -7.40 4.71 2.07
C LYS A 71 -8.51 3.72 2.42
N ILE A 72 -8.91 2.85 1.48
CA ILE A 72 -9.88 1.79 1.75
C ILE A 72 -9.29 0.74 2.70
N SER A 73 -8.03 0.34 2.50
CA SER A 73 -7.35 -0.60 3.42
C SER A 73 -7.28 -0.06 4.84
N LYS A 74 -6.91 1.21 5.00
CA LYS A 74 -6.92 1.91 6.30
C LYS A 74 -8.31 1.92 6.92
N ASP A 75 -9.34 2.29 6.16
CA ASP A 75 -10.72 2.34 6.64
C ASP A 75 -11.25 0.97 7.07
N ILE A 76 -10.90 -0.09 6.34
CA ILE A 76 -11.26 -1.47 6.72
C ILE A 76 -10.65 -1.82 8.08
N ILE A 77 -9.37 -1.51 8.30
CA ILE A 77 -8.68 -1.79 9.56
C ILE A 77 -9.28 -0.96 10.71
N VAL A 78 -9.46 0.33 10.50
CA VAL A 78 -10.00 1.24 11.52
C VAL A 78 -11.42 0.83 11.93
N ARG A 79 -12.30 0.52 10.94
CA ARG A 79 -13.66 0.02 11.23
C ARG A 79 -13.62 -1.31 11.96
N TYR A 80 -12.79 -2.26 11.49
CA TYR A 80 -12.66 -3.57 12.13
C TYR A 80 -12.20 -3.43 13.58
N LYS A 81 -11.13 -2.69 13.84
CA LYS A 81 -10.63 -2.45 15.22
C LYS A 81 -11.69 -1.75 16.07
N SER A 82 -12.36 -0.75 15.51
CA SER A 82 -13.46 -0.05 16.18
C SER A 82 -14.61 -1.00 16.56
N MET A 83 -14.96 -1.94 15.68
CA MET A 83 -16.04 -2.91 15.89
C MET A 83 -15.59 -4.19 16.64
N THR A 84 -14.33 -4.27 17.10
CA THR A 84 -13.77 -5.40 17.86
C THR A 84 -13.16 -5.00 19.19
N GLY A 85 -13.65 -3.91 19.77
CA GLY A 85 -13.34 -3.56 21.16
C GLY A 85 -12.25 -2.50 21.35
N TYR A 86 -11.86 -1.76 20.29
CA TYR A 86 -10.91 -0.67 20.39
C TYR A 86 -11.58 0.69 20.14
N ARG A 87 -11.06 1.72 20.80
CA ARG A 87 -11.24 3.09 20.33
C ARG A 87 -10.23 3.34 19.23
N ALA A 88 -10.71 3.50 17.99
CA ALA A 88 -9.86 3.64 16.81
C ALA A 88 -10.10 4.99 16.11
N PRO A 89 -9.52 6.09 16.65
CA PRO A 89 -9.61 7.40 16.00
C PRO A 89 -8.77 7.40 14.72
N TYR A 90 -9.28 8.04 13.68
CA TYR A 90 -8.59 8.24 12.41
C TYR A 90 -8.64 9.69 12.00
N VAL A 91 -7.48 10.34 12.01
CA VAL A 91 -7.30 11.74 11.61
C VAL A 91 -6.63 11.75 10.24
N PRO A 92 -7.36 12.08 9.16
CA PRO A 92 -6.76 12.19 7.84
C PRO A 92 -5.80 13.37 7.77
N GLY A 93 -4.77 13.27 6.94
CA GLY A 93 -3.77 14.31 6.80
C GLY A 93 -3.41 14.63 5.36
N TRP A 94 -2.79 15.80 5.13
CA TRP A 94 -2.23 16.21 3.84
C TRP A 94 -0.87 16.86 3.99
N ASP A 95 0.04 16.48 3.08
CA ASP A 95 1.27 17.19 2.83
C ASP A 95 0.98 18.34 1.86
N THR A 96 1.18 19.56 2.33
CA THR A 96 0.69 20.79 1.68
C THR A 96 1.80 21.71 1.23
N HIS A 97 3.07 21.31 1.38
CA HIS A 97 4.26 22.08 0.98
C HIS A 97 5.01 21.46 -0.20
N GLY A 98 6.06 22.12 -0.61
CA GLY A 98 7.09 21.59 -1.50
C GLY A 98 6.87 21.82 -2.99
N LEU A 99 7.80 21.28 -3.77
CA LEU A 99 7.89 21.45 -5.23
C LEU A 99 6.62 21.10 -6.02
N PRO A 100 5.84 20.06 -5.65
CA PRO A 100 4.67 19.71 -6.44
C PRO A 100 3.68 20.84 -6.64
N ILE A 101 3.53 21.72 -5.64
CA ILE A 101 2.62 22.87 -5.66
C ILE A 101 3.25 24.04 -6.42
N GLU A 102 4.51 24.38 -6.10
CA GLU A 102 5.24 25.42 -6.83
C GLU A 102 5.28 25.15 -8.34
N GLN A 103 5.53 23.90 -8.74
CA GLN A 103 5.57 23.50 -10.14
C GLN A 103 4.23 23.70 -10.83
N LYS A 104 3.11 23.43 -10.17
CA LYS A 104 1.78 23.65 -10.74
C LYS A 104 1.50 25.13 -10.97
N LEU A 105 1.90 25.98 -10.04
CA LEU A 105 1.76 27.43 -10.22
C LEU A 105 2.68 27.95 -11.32
N THR A 106 3.92 27.46 -11.40
CA THR A 106 4.83 27.80 -12.49
C THR A 106 4.27 27.39 -13.86
N GLN A 107 3.70 26.18 -13.97
CA GLN A 107 2.99 25.72 -15.19
C GLN A 107 1.76 26.58 -15.51
N ALA A 108 1.12 27.17 -14.50
CA ALA A 108 0.00 28.11 -14.68
C ALA A 108 0.46 29.54 -15.04
N GLY A 109 1.77 29.77 -15.17
CA GLY A 109 2.35 31.04 -15.60
C GLY A 109 2.79 32.00 -14.48
N TYR A 110 2.74 31.56 -13.21
CA TYR A 110 3.27 32.33 -12.09
C TYR A 110 4.77 32.11 -11.95
N ASP A 111 5.54 33.18 -11.89
CA ASP A 111 7.01 33.14 -11.76
C ASP A 111 7.40 33.70 -10.39
N ARG A 112 7.87 32.82 -9.50
CA ARG A 112 8.31 33.19 -8.15
C ARG A 112 9.42 34.25 -8.12
N LYS A 113 10.23 34.36 -9.18
CA LYS A 113 11.31 35.35 -9.28
C LYS A 113 10.82 36.75 -9.65
N LYS A 114 9.58 36.87 -10.14
CA LYS A 114 8.94 38.14 -10.53
C LYS A 114 7.87 38.62 -9.53
N MET A 115 7.66 37.88 -8.48
CA MET A 115 6.67 38.15 -7.42
C MET A 115 7.37 38.34 -6.09
N SER A 116 6.69 38.98 -5.12
CA SER A 116 7.16 38.92 -3.74
C SER A 116 7.02 37.49 -3.22
N THR A 117 7.92 37.06 -2.32
CA THR A 117 7.86 35.73 -1.71
C THR A 117 6.51 35.48 -1.06
N ASN A 118 5.96 36.46 -0.35
CA ASN A 118 4.69 36.32 0.37
C ASN A 118 3.50 36.19 -0.58
N ASP A 119 3.47 36.91 -1.69
CA ASP A 119 2.40 36.77 -2.69
C ASP A 119 2.44 35.39 -3.32
N PHE A 120 3.62 34.87 -3.63
CA PHE A 120 3.76 33.52 -4.19
C PHE A 120 3.37 32.43 -3.17
N ARG A 121 3.80 32.57 -1.90
CA ARG A 121 3.41 31.67 -0.81
C ARG A 121 1.90 31.65 -0.61
N LYS A 122 1.23 32.81 -0.66
CA LYS A 122 -0.22 32.87 -0.59
C LYS A 122 -0.91 32.10 -1.72
N LEU A 123 -0.43 32.23 -2.97
CA LEU A 123 -0.95 31.46 -4.09
C LEU A 123 -0.76 29.95 -3.89
N CYS A 124 0.40 29.53 -3.34
CA CYS A 124 0.65 28.13 -3.02
C CYS A 124 -0.35 27.60 -1.99
N ARG A 125 -0.57 28.36 -0.91
CA ARG A 125 -1.53 28.03 0.15
C ARG A 125 -2.95 27.89 -0.41
N ASP A 126 -3.41 28.87 -1.17
CA ASP A 126 -4.77 28.87 -1.76
C ASP A 126 -4.94 27.67 -2.69
N TYR A 127 -3.91 27.32 -3.48
CA TYR A 127 -3.91 26.14 -4.32
C TYR A 127 -3.98 24.85 -3.49
N ALA A 128 -3.12 24.71 -2.48
CA ALA A 128 -3.06 23.53 -1.63
C ALA A 128 -4.40 23.26 -0.94
N LEU A 129 -4.99 24.26 -0.31
CA LEU A 129 -6.29 24.15 0.38
C LEU A 129 -7.40 23.72 -0.58
N LYS A 130 -7.43 24.26 -1.80
CA LYS A 130 -8.40 23.84 -2.82
C LYS A 130 -8.22 22.36 -3.22
N GLN A 131 -6.99 21.86 -3.26
CA GLN A 131 -6.75 20.44 -3.55
C GLN A 131 -7.10 19.55 -2.36
N VAL A 132 -6.85 19.99 -1.14
CA VAL A 132 -7.30 19.32 0.09
C VAL A 132 -8.82 19.12 0.06
N ASP A 133 -9.59 20.20 -0.16
CA ASP A 133 -11.06 20.12 -0.22
C ASP A 133 -11.51 19.11 -1.29
N ARG A 134 -10.90 19.15 -2.47
CA ARG A 134 -11.20 18.24 -3.57
C ARG A 134 -10.95 16.79 -3.20
N GLN A 135 -9.75 16.48 -2.73
CA GLN A 135 -9.37 15.12 -2.35
C GLN A 135 -10.18 14.60 -1.14
N LYS A 136 -10.51 15.47 -0.20
CA LYS A 136 -11.39 15.17 0.94
C LYS A 136 -12.75 14.63 0.44
N GLU A 137 -13.39 15.33 -0.48
CA GLU A 137 -14.67 14.87 -1.05
C GLU A 137 -14.52 13.54 -1.82
N GLU A 138 -13.41 13.38 -2.55
CA GLU A 138 -13.14 12.13 -3.26
C GLU A 138 -12.90 10.95 -2.30
N PHE A 139 -12.18 11.14 -1.18
CA PHE A 139 -11.98 10.12 -0.15
C PHE A 139 -13.27 9.79 0.60
N LYS A 140 -14.07 10.79 0.94
CA LYS A 140 -15.39 10.57 1.54
C LYS A 140 -16.27 9.76 0.58
N ARG A 141 -16.19 10.01 -0.71
CA ARG A 141 -16.96 9.27 -1.72
C ARG A 141 -16.53 7.79 -1.84
N LEU A 142 -15.30 7.42 -1.46
CA LEU A 142 -14.87 6.01 -1.28
C LEU A 142 -15.55 5.34 -0.07
N GLY A 143 -16.25 6.09 0.77
CA GLY A 143 -16.85 5.61 2.02
C GLY A 143 -15.85 5.54 3.18
N VAL A 144 -14.74 6.27 3.10
CA VAL A 144 -13.74 6.33 4.18
C VAL A 144 -14.28 7.15 5.35
N SER A 145 -14.24 6.58 6.55
CA SER A 145 -14.65 7.21 7.80
C SER A 145 -13.45 7.82 8.52
N GLY A 146 -13.65 8.96 9.17
CA GLY A 146 -12.58 9.64 9.90
C GLY A 146 -13.01 11.03 10.38
N ASP A 147 -12.12 11.72 11.06
CA ASP A 147 -12.31 13.11 11.48
C ASP A 147 -12.02 14.06 10.31
N TRP A 148 -12.99 14.18 9.43
CA TRP A 148 -12.89 15.02 8.24
C TRP A 148 -13.05 16.53 8.52
N ASP A 149 -13.53 16.91 9.70
CA ASP A 149 -13.77 18.31 10.06
C ASP A 149 -12.51 18.97 10.60
N ASP A 150 -11.62 18.20 11.22
CA ASP A 150 -10.33 18.66 11.70
C ASP A 150 -9.16 17.79 11.25
N PRO A 151 -8.89 17.72 9.92
CA PRO A 151 -7.72 17.02 9.40
C PRO A 151 -6.43 17.73 9.80
N TYR A 152 -5.31 17.01 9.83
CA TYR A 152 -4.03 17.68 9.95
C TYR A 152 -3.48 18.11 8.58
N LEU A 153 -2.92 19.29 8.52
CA LEU A 153 -2.29 19.85 7.32
C LEU A 153 -0.90 20.38 7.71
N THR A 154 0.13 20.05 6.95
CA THR A 154 1.48 20.50 7.28
C THR A 154 1.65 22.01 7.21
N LEU A 155 0.76 22.73 6.50
CA LEU A 155 0.72 24.20 6.44
C LEU A 155 0.01 24.87 7.62
N LYS A 156 -0.57 24.10 8.56
CA LYS A 156 -1.19 24.72 9.74
C LYS A 156 -0.12 25.33 10.65
N PRO A 157 -0.34 26.54 11.19
CA PRO A 157 0.65 27.22 12.06
C PRO A 157 1.14 26.37 13.23
N GLU A 158 0.25 25.63 13.87
CA GLU A 158 0.58 24.73 14.97
C GLU A 158 1.46 23.56 14.52
N PHE A 159 1.27 23.03 13.30
CA PHE A 159 2.12 21.99 12.75
C PHE A 159 3.51 22.52 12.38
N GLU A 160 3.58 23.68 11.69
CA GLU A 160 4.84 24.33 11.33
C GLU A 160 5.67 24.65 12.59
N ALA A 161 5.04 25.03 13.69
CA ALA A 161 5.71 25.27 14.97
C ALA A 161 6.32 23.98 15.55
N GLN A 162 5.60 22.86 15.51
CA GLN A 162 6.13 21.58 16.00
C GLN A 162 7.27 21.08 15.12
N GLU A 163 7.23 21.28 13.82
CA GLU A 163 8.32 20.97 12.91
C GLU A 163 9.59 21.75 13.28
N VAL A 164 9.48 23.05 13.58
CA VAL A 164 10.58 23.86 14.09
C VAL A 164 11.13 23.30 15.42
N ARG A 165 10.27 22.83 16.32
CA ARG A 165 10.70 22.17 17.57
C ARG A 165 11.43 20.86 17.33
N VAL A 166 11.00 20.06 16.33
CA VAL A 166 11.73 18.86 15.89
C VAL A 166 13.12 19.23 15.37
N PHE A 167 13.24 20.26 14.53
CA PHE A 167 14.54 20.81 14.11
C PHE A 167 15.39 21.21 15.31
N GLY A 168 14.81 21.87 16.30
CA GLY A 168 15.48 22.23 17.55
C GLY A 168 16.04 21.04 18.32
N ALA A 169 15.30 19.92 18.36
CA ALA A 169 15.78 18.68 18.97
C ALA A 169 17.00 18.10 18.25
N PHE A 170 17.01 18.12 16.91
CA PHE A 170 18.21 17.77 16.14
C PHE A 170 19.40 18.68 16.47
N ALA A 171 19.18 20.00 16.49
CA ALA A 171 20.24 20.96 16.78
C ALA A 171 20.82 20.78 18.21
N LYS A 172 19.97 20.56 19.21
CA LYS A 172 20.35 20.29 20.60
C LYS A 172 21.24 19.04 20.73
N ARG A 173 21.05 18.04 19.88
CA ARG A 173 21.89 16.83 19.82
C ARG A 173 23.15 17.00 18.95
N GLY A 174 23.39 18.18 18.37
CA GLY A 174 24.52 18.43 17.48
C GLY A 174 24.44 17.64 16.17
N LEU A 175 23.21 17.39 15.70
CA LEU A 175 22.96 16.66 14.44
C LEU A 175 22.88 17.60 13.24
N ILE A 176 22.64 18.90 13.44
CA ILE A 176 22.56 19.90 12.37
C ILE A 176 23.91 20.50 12.12
N TYR A 177 24.33 20.52 10.86
CA TYR A 177 25.60 21.16 10.47
C TYR A 177 25.53 21.69 9.04
N LYS A 178 26.37 22.70 8.73
CA LYS A 178 26.54 23.22 7.38
C LYS A 178 27.77 22.56 6.74
N GLY A 179 27.63 22.09 5.51
CA GLY A 179 28.73 21.43 4.80
C GLY A 179 28.70 21.72 3.30
N LYS A 180 29.88 21.75 2.67
CA LYS A 180 29.99 21.76 1.21
C LYS A 180 30.28 20.34 0.74
N LYS A 181 29.26 19.59 0.36
CA LYS A 181 29.37 18.21 -0.12
C LYS A 181 28.64 18.08 -1.46
N PRO A 182 29.01 17.12 -2.33
CA PRO A 182 28.20 16.76 -3.48
C PRO A 182 26.78 16.30 -3.04
N VAL A 183 25.78 16.91 -3.62
CA VAL A 183 24.36 16.55 -3.42
C VAL A 183 23.71 16.32 -4.76
N TYR A 184 22.62 15.59 -4.78
CA TYR A 184 21.71 15.56 -5.94
C TYR A 184 21.22 16.98 -6.20
N TRP A 185 21.50 17.50 -7.38
CA TRP A 185 21.13 18.85 -7.77
C TRP A 185 20.24 18.85 -9.01
N SER A 186 19.04 19.35 -8.87
CA SER A 186 18.14 19.55 -9.97
C SER A 186 18.33 20.95 -10.56
N TRP A 187 19.05 21.03 -11.68
CA TRP A 187 19.21 22.26 -12.44
C TRP A 187 17.88 22.82 -12.97
N SER A 188 16.88 21.96 -13.17
CA SER A 188 15.56 22.32 -13.68
C SER A 188 14.61 22.90 -12.63
N SER A 189 14.88 22.63 -11.35
CA SER A 189 14.19 23.22 -10.19
C SER A 189 15.08 24.16 -9.38
N GLU A 190 16.37 24.23 -9.74
CA GLU A 190 17.41 25.06 -9.09
C GLU A 190 17.48 24.82 -7.58
N SER A 191 17.51 23.54 -7.18
CA SER A 191 17.51 23.14 -5.77
C SER A 191 18.15 21.77 -5.55
N ALA A 192 18.69 21.57 -4.34
CA ALA A 192 19.10 20.26 -3.87
C ALA A 192 17.89 19.30 -3.75
N LEU A 193 18.15 18.01 -3.91
CA LEU A 193 17.19 16.93 -3.74
C LEU A 193 17.69 15.95 -2.67
N ALA A 194 16.75 15.33 -1.94
CA ALA A 194 17.03 14.14 -1.15
C ALA A 194 16.95 12.88 -2.00
N GLU A 195 17.49 11.75 -1.51
CA GLU A 195 17.43 10.45 -2.21
C GLU A 195 15.98 10.02 -2.54
N ALA A 196 15.03 10.35 -1.68
CA ALA A 196 13.60 10.05 -1.89
C ALA A 196 12.97 10.85 -3.04
N GLU A 197 13.62 11.91 -3.51
CA GLU A 197 13.18 12.78 -4.61
C GLU A 197 13.82 12.41 -5.96
N VAL A 198 14.56 11.29 -6.02
CA VAL A 198 15.28 10.83 -7.23
C VAL A 198 14.64 9.57 -7.78
N GLU A 199 14.41 9.56 -9.09
CA GLU A 199 14.01 8.37 -9.85
C GLU A 199 15.13 7.99 -10.83
N TYR A 200 15.28 6.71 -11.14
CA TYR A 200 16.29 6.24 -12.06
C TYR A 200 15.66 5.83 -13.40
N HIS A 201 16.25 6.31 -14.49
CA HIS A 201 15.85 5.95 -15.85
C HIS A 201 17.07 5.64 -16.71
N ASP A 202 16.92 4.75 -17.67
CA ASP A 202 17.95 4.47 -18.63
C ASP A 202 18.18 5.66 -19.57
N ILE A 203 19.44 6.10 -19.65
CA ILE A 203 19.91 7.07 -20.65
C ILE A 203 21.11 6.54 -21.41
N THR A 204 21.46 7.20 -22.50
CA THR A 204 22.70 6.95 -23.23
C THR A 204 23.63 8.14 -23.00
N SER A 205 24.73 7.91 -22.28
CA SER A 205 25.76 8.93 -22.03
C SER A 205 26.97 8.74 -22.93
N PRO A 206 27.66 9.81 -23.32
CA PRO A 206 28.97 9.70 -23.94
C PRO A 206 29.98 9.21 -22.92
N THR A 207 30.85 8.27 -23.33
CA THR A 207 31.96 7.84 -22.49
C THR A 207 33.29 8.14 -23.17
N ALA A 208 34.33 8.46 -22.38
CA ALA A 208 35.67 8.72 -22.85
C ALA A 208 36.69 7.85 -22.15
N PHE A 209 37.52 7.16 -22.93
CA PHE A 209 38.80 6.57 -22.50
C PHE A 209 39.90 7.53 -22.96
N TYR A 210 40.66 8.04 -22.04
CA TYR A 210 41.71 9.03 -22.38
C TYR A 210 42.91 8.88 -21.47
N GLY A 211 44.10 9.32 -21.95
CA GLY A 211 45.35 9.24 -21.22
C GLY A 211 45.73 10.56 -20.55
N GLU A 212 46.06 10.53 -19.26
CA GLU A 212 46.55 11.64 -18.51
C GLU A 212 48.09 11.51 -18.40
N HIS A 213 48.80 12.52 -18.86
CA HIS A 213 50.28 12.51 -19.00
C HIS A 213 50.94 12.56 -17.63
N VAL A 214 51.81 11.61 -17.32
CA VAL A 214 52.61 11.57 -16.09
C VAL A 214 53.71 12.66 -16.14
N VAL A 215 53.74 13.51 -15.12
CA VAL A 215 54.76 14.61 -15.01
C VAL A 215 55.69 14.44 -13.83
N ASP A 216 55.38 13.61 -12.86
CA ASP A 216 56.24 13.16 -11.79
C ASP A 216 55.90 11.71 -11.45
N GLY A 217 56.63 10.77 -12.04
CA GLY A 217 56.39 9.34 -11.88
C GLY A 217 57.05 8.71 -10.66
N LYS A 218 57.65 9.50 -9.77
CA LYS A 218 58.29 9.05 -8.51
C LYS A 218 59.30 7.91 -8.70
N GLY A 219 59.91 7.78 -9.87
CA GLY A 219 60.81 6.68 -10.21
C GLY A 219 60.09 5.35 -10.51
N VAL A 220 58.75 5.33 -10.42
CA VAL A 220 57.90 4.18 -10.74
C VAL A 220 57.42 4.26 -12.19
N LEU A 221 57.04 5.43 -12.70
CA LEU A 221 56.64 5.62 -14.10
C LEU A 221 57.60 6.59 -14.81
N ASP A 222 57.82 6.39 -16.09
CA ASP A 222 58.62 7.25 -16.94
C ASP A 222 57.78 8.43 -17.49
N ASP A 223 58.45 9.50 -17.94
CA ASP A 223 57.81 10.73 -18.43
C ASP A 223 57.02 10.55 -19.76
N ASP A 224 57.21 9.45 -20.48
CA ASP A 224 56.47 9.10 -21.67
C ASP A 224 55.20 8.24 -21.38
N THR A 225 54.79 8.14 -20.11
CA THR A 225 53.70 7.32 -19.60
C THR A 225 52.43 8.15 -19.45
N TYR A 226 51.32 7.54 -19.79
CA TYR A 226 49.95 8.08 -19.64
C TYR A 226 49.12 7.17 -18.77
N MET A 227 48.45 7.69 -17.77
CA MET A 227 47.46 6.97 -16.97
C MET A 227 46.12 6.96 -17.72
N VAL A 228 45.58 5.77 -18.06
CA VAL A 228 44.36 5.68 -18.82
C VAL A 228 43.17 5.69 -17.88
N VAL A 229 42.42 6.75 -17.93
CA VAL A 229 41.17 6.90 -17.16
C VAL A 229 39.93 6.75 -18.02
N TRP A 230 38.81 6.44 -17.39
CA TRP A 230 37.52 6.30 -18.04
C TRP A 230 36.48 7.11 -17.29
N THR A 231 35.59 7.78 -18.03
CA THR A 231 34.48 8.54 -17.48
C THR A 231 33.22 8.45 -18.33
N THR A 232 32.06 8.46 -17.68
CA THR A 232 30.72 8.59 -18.33
C THR A 232 30.24 10.05 -18.36
N THR A 233 31.01 10.97 -17.75
CA THR A 233 30.65 12.38 -17.62
C THR A 233 31.81 13.28 -18.06
N PRO A 234 32.17 13.32 -19.36
CA PRO A 234 33.29 14.15 -19.85
C PRO A 234 33.20 15.62 -19.45
N TRP A 235 32.02 16.15 -19.21
CA TRP A 235 31.80 17.52 -18.77
C TRP A 235 32.40 17.84 -17.37
N THR A 236 32.73 16.82 -16.57
CA THR A 236 33.35 17.00 -15.25
C THR A 236 34.88 17.10 -15.31
N ILE A 237 35.49 16.76 -16.44
CA ILE A 237 36.96 16.78 -16.62
C ILE A 237 37.60 18.15 -16.25
N PRO A 238 36.98 19.33 -16.59
CA PRO A 238 37.54 20.61 -16.16
C PRO A 238 37.72 20.74 -14.64
N ALA A 239 37.00 19.95 -13.85
CA ALA A 239 37.11 19.93 -12.39
C ALA A 239 37.88 18.72 -11.86
N SER A 240 38.60 17.99 -12.68
CA SER A 240 39.48 16.90 -12.24
C SER A 240 40.55 17.39 -11.26
N GLU A 241 40.72 16.68 -10.14
CA GLU A 241 41.74 16.97 -9.12
C GLU A 241 42.68 15.78 -8.91
N GLY A 242 42.29 14.58 -9.41
CA GLY A 242 43.11 13.39 -9.22
C GLY A 242 42.71 12.17 -9.96
N ILE A 243 43.43 11.10 -9.75
CA ILE A 243 43.21 9.75 -10.29
C ILE A 243 43.20 8.79 -9.12
N THR A 244 42.16 7.98 -9.01
CA THR A 244 42.06 6.97 -7.93
C THR A 244 42.36 5.57 -8.48
N VAL A 245 43.21 4.81 -7.75
CA VAL A 245 43.60 3.43 -8.02
C VAL A 245 43.39 2.57 -6.76
N ASP A 246 43.23 1.27 -6.89
CA ASP A 246 43.17 0.35 -5.74
C ASP A 246 44.56 -0.11 -5.35
N ALA A 247 44.92 -0.06 -4.06
CA ALA A 247 46.21 -0.42 -3.53
C ALA A 247 46.65 -1.87 -3.82
N GLY A 248 45.67 -2.78 -3.84
CA GLY A 248 45.90 -4.22 -3.98
C GLY A 248 45.99 -4.72 -5.43
N PHE A 249 45.49 -3.91 -6.39
CA PHE A 249 45.48 -4.32 -7.78
C PHE A 249 46.86 -4.24 -8.44
N ASP A 250 47.07 -5.04 -9.47
CA ASP A 250 48.22 -4.96 -10.35
C ASP A 250 47.90 -4.08 -11.55
N TYR A 251 48.80 -3.17 -11.87
CA TYR A 251 48.72 -2.24 -13.00
C TYR A 251 49.86 -2.50 -13.97
N SER A 252 49.51 -2.71 -15.22
CA SER A 252 50.45 -2.95 -16.30
C SER A 252 50.79 -1.64 -17.03
N VAL A 253 52.06 -1.35 -17.17
CA VAL A 253 52.56 -0.34 -18.11
C VAL A 253 52.72 -1.01 -19.45
N VAL A 254 51.86 -0.63 -20.41
CA VAL A 254 51.81 -1.28 -21.71
C VAL A 254 52.18 -0.31 -22.84
N GLN A 255 52.74 -0.86 -23.94
CA GLN A 255 53.03 -0.11 -25.13
C GLN A 255 52.44 -0.87 -26.34
N PRO A 256 51.41 -0.28 -27.03
CA PRO A 256 50.89 -0.80 -28.26
C PRO A 256 51.87 -0.72 -29.42
N GLU A 257 51.76 -1.59 -30.39
CA GLU A 257 52.59 -1.51 -31.61
C GLU A 257 52.33 -0.20 -32.40
N GLY A 258 53.43 0.49 -32.78
CA GLY A 258 53.36 1.75 -33.49
C GLY A 258 53.17 3.02 -32.58
N GLU A 259 52.98 2.82 -31.28
CA GLU A 259 52.94 3.93 -30.31
C GLU A 259 54.29 4.13 -29.60
N THR A 260 54.64 5.41 -29.42
CA THR A 260 55.83 5.78 -28.58
C THR A 260 55.44 5.98 -27.14
N ARG A 261 54.20 6.24 -26.86
CA ARG A 261 53.63 6.43 -25.52
C ARG A 261 53.47 5.10 -24.80
N LYS A 262 53.60 5.12 -23.48
CA LYS A 262 53.26 4.02 -22.62
C LYS A 262 51.97 4.33 -21.88
N PHE A 263 51.19 3.30 -21.55
CA PHE A 263 49.89 3.46 -20.94
C PHE A 263 49.77 2.58 -19.69
N VAL A 264 49.21 3.14 -18.62
CA VAL A 264 48.93 2.41 -17.36
C VAL A 264 47.47 2.00 -17.35
N ILE A 265 47.20 0.70 -17.16
CA ILE A 265 45.88 0.09 -17.10
C ILE A 265 45.96 -1.02 -16.05
N ALA A 266 44.86 -1.30 -15.31
CA ALA A 266 44.79 -2.47 -14.43
C ALA A 266 45.09 -3.76 -15.24
N THR A 267 45.96 -4.61 -14.75
CA THR A 267 46.50 -5.77 -15.49
C THR A 267 45.37 -6.67 -16.03
N GLU A 268 44.32 -6.89 -15.26
CA GLU A 268 43.18 -7.73 -15.65
C GLU A 268 42.31 -7.11 -16.76
N LEU A 269 42.41 -5.81 -16.98
CA LEU A 269 41.63 -5.08 -18.00
C LEU A 269 42.41 -4.77 -19.27
N VAL A 270 43.70 -5.08 -19.33
CA VAL A 270 44.57 -4.74 -20.47
C VAL A 270 44.01 -5.26 -21.78
N ASP A 271 43.67 -6.54 -21.87
CA ASP A 271 43.16 -7.17 -23.11
C ASP A 271 41.81 -6.57 -23.50
N LYS A 272 40.90 -6.37 -22.55
CA LYS A 272 39.58 -5.78 -22.78
C LYS A 272 39.68 -4.34 -23.30
N VAL A 273 40.54 -3.56 -22.69
CA VAL A 273 40.76 -2.14 -23.09
C VAL A 273 41.50 -2.05 -24.42
N ALA A 274 42.49 -2.91 -24.66
CA ALA A 274 43.20 -2.98 -25.92
C ALA A 274 42.27 -3.32 -27.10
N ASP A 275 41.42 -4.32 -26.95
CA ASP A 275 40.41 -4.69 -27.95
C ASP A 275 39.43 -3.53 -28.21
N LEU A 276 38.99 -2.86 -27.15
CA LEU A 276 38.02 -1.75 -27.25
C LEU A 276 38.62 -0.55 -28.00
N ILE A 277 39.88 -0.20 -27.72
CA ILE A 277 40.58 0.91 -28.35
C ILE A 277 41.07 0.55 -29.77
N GLY A 278 41.17 -0.76 -30.06
CA GLY A 278 41.70 -1.26 -31.31
C GLY A 278 43.24 -1.34 -31.35
N TRP A 279 43.90 -1.52 -30.18
CA TRP A 279 45.32 -1.72 -30.14
C TRP A 279 45.70 -3.14 -30.57
N THR A 280 46.82 -3.27 -31.27
CA THR A 280 47.34 -4.54 -31.69
C THR A 280 48.73 -4.77 -31.10
N ASN A 281 49.10 -6.04 -30.84
CA ASN A 281 50.43 -6.41 -30.33
C ASN A 281 50.88 -5.57 -29.15
N VAL A 282 50.04 -5.49 -28.11
CA VAL A 282 50.32 -4.73 -26.90
C VAL A 282 51.43 -5.40 -26.07
N LYS A 283 52.50 -4.72 -25.86
CA LYS A 283 53.66 -5.19 -25.05
C LYS A 283 53.54 -4.67 -23.62
N THR A 284 53.46 -5.56 -22.66
CA THR A 284 53.65 -5.17 -21.25
C THR A 284 55.13 -4.90 -20.97
N ILE A 285 55.44 -3.70 -20.57
CA ILE A 285 56.79 -3.26 -20.22
C ILE A 285 57.12 -3.65 -18.81
N LYS A 286 56.22 -3.40 -17.86
CA LYS A 286 56.32 -3.78 -16.44
C LYS A 286 54.97 -3.83 -15.80
N THR A 287 54.87 -4.48 -14.64
CA THR A 287 53.70 -4.47 -13.77
C THR A 287 54.11 -3.88 -12.42
N VAL A 288 53.23 -3.07 -11.86
CA VAL A 288 53.42 -2.39 -10.55
C VAL A 288 52.16 -2.60 -9.70
N LYS A 289 52.31 -2.53 -8.39
CA LYS A 289 51.15 -2.54 -7.49
C LYS A 289 50.53 -1.13 -7.44
N GLY A 290 49.22 -1.06 -7.23
CA GLY A 290 48.53 0.22 -7.10
C GLY A 290 49.06 1.06 -5.96
N GLN A 291 49.45 0.46 -4.84
CA GLN A 291 50.14 1.18 -3.74
C GLN A 291 51.41 1.90 -4.18
N ASP A 292 52.15 1.42 -5.19
CA ASP A 292 53.34 2.05 -5.70
C ASP A 292 53.04 3.27 -6.59
N LEU A 293 51.79 3.43 -7.04
CA LEU A 293 51.32 4.56 -7.84
C LEU A 293 50.88 5.76 -6.99
N GLU A 294 50.75 5.57 -5.66
CA GLU A 294 50.35 6.66 -4.75
C GLU A 294 51.28 7.86 -4.84
N GLY A 295 50.70 9.03 -4.97
CA GLY A 295 51.43 10.29 -5.01
C GLY A 295 52.10 10.64 -6.35
N ILE A 296 51.93 9.77 -7.38
CA ILE A 296 52.35 10.13 -8.75
C ILE A 296 51.50 11.32 -9.20
N LEU A 297 52.07 12.22 -9.99
CA LEU A 297 51.42 13.39 -10.53
C LEU A 297 51.28 13.28 -12.03
N ALA A 298 50.03 13.46 -12.51
CA ALA A 298 49.71 13.62 -13.91
C ALA A 298 49.38 15.08 -14.25
N GLU A 299 49.41 15.44 -15.52
CA GLU A 299 49.03 16.76 -15.99
C GLU A 299 47.53 16.81 -16.28
N HIS A 300 46.85 17.88 -15.84
CA HIS A 300 45.45 18.08 -16.14
C HIS A 300 45.24 18.30 -17.66
N PRO A 301 44.27 17.58 -18.32
CA PRO A 301 44.20 17.54 -19.80
C PRO A 301 43.84 18.89 -20.46
N PHE A 302 43.23 19.81 -19.72
CA PHE A 302 42.75 21.11 -20.25
C PHE A 302 43.47 22.33 -19.63
N ASP A 303 44.01 22.17 -18.43
CA ASP A 303 44.75 23.22 -17.73
C ASP A 303 46.12 22.71 -17.27
N HIS A 304 47.13 22.93 -18.09
CA HIS A 304 48.51 22.45 -17.83
C HIS A 304 49.17 23.03 -16.59
N SER A 305 48.57 24.06 -15.96
CA SER A 305 49.03 24.59 -14.69
C SER A 305 48.64 23.72 -13.48
N ARG A 306 47.63 22.87 -13.64
CA ARG A 306 47.13 21.98 -12.58
C ARG A 306 47.74 20.59 -12.71
N LYS A 307 47.96 19.95 -11.56
CA LYS A 307 48.46 18.57 -11.48
C LYS A 307 47.41 17.69 -10.82
N LEU A 308 47.25 16.50 -11.33
CA LEU A 308 46.34 15.48 -10.83
C LEU A 308 47.10 14.52 -9.93
N LEU A 309 46.66 14.36 -8.69
CA LEU A 309 47.29 13.49 -7.71
C LEU A 309 46.76 12.07 -7.84
N THR A 310 47.64 11.05 -7.88
CA THR A 310 47.20 9.65 -7.78
C THR A 310 46.97 9.25 -6.34
N MET A 311 45.81 8.73 -6.04
CA MET A 311 45.31 8.37 -4.72
C MET A 311 44.90 6.92 -4.63
N LEU A 312 44.81 6.39 -3.39
CA LEU A 312 44.37 5.01 -3.12
C LEU A 312 42.92 5.02 -2.62
N GLY A 313 42.02 4.31 -3.32
CA GLY A 313 40.60 4.17 -2.95
C GLY A 313 40.12 2.73 -3.15
N ASP A 314 39.21 2.27 -2.27
CA ASP A 314 38.68 0.93 -2.22
C ASP A 314 37.40 0.75 -3.07
N PHE A 315 36.96 1.79 -3.73
CA PHE A 315 35.80 1.80 -4.61
C PHE A 315 36.12 1.51 -6.10
N VAL A 316 37.43 1.36 -6.41
CA VAL A 316 37.87 1.02 -7.76
C VAL A 316 37.55 -0.46 -8.02
N ASP A 317 36.91 -0.77 -9.14
CA ASP A 317 36.62 -2.14 -9.52
C ASP A 317 37.27 -2.55 -10.86
N LEU A 318 37.16 -3.83 -11.19
CA LEU A 318 37.71 -4.41 -12.42
C LEU A 318 36.62 -4.93 -13.36
N GLU A 319 35.36 -4.60 -13.12
CA GLU A 319 34.27 -5.04 -13.96
C GLU A 319 34.16 -4.16 -15.22
N GLU A 320 34.39 -2.84 -15.04
CA GLU A 320 34.27 -1.83 -16.10
C GLU A 320 35.49 -0.88 -16.11
N GLY A 321 35.64 -0.13 -17.21
CA GLY A 321 36.66 0.93 -17.35
C GLY A 321 38.07 0.43 -17.52
N THR A 322 39.00 1.02 -16.77
CA THR A 322 40.45 0.83 -16.91
C THR A 322 41.14 0.42 -15.59
N GLY A 323 40.42 0.42 -14.47
CA GLY A 323 40.97 0.28 -13.12
C GLY A 323 41.61 1.55 -12.59
N LEU A 324 41.51 2.68 -13.31
CA LEU A 324 41.90 4.00 -12.86
C LEU A 324 40.68 4.93 -13.02
N VAL A 325 40.30 5.60 -11.94
CA VAL A 325 39.11 6.43 -11.87
C VAL A 325 39.45 7.91 -11.92
N HIS A 326 38.87 8.60 -12.90
CA HIS A 326 38.87 10.08 -12.93
C HIS A 326 38.16 10.59 -11.68
N THR A 327 38.85 11.43 -10.89
CA THR A 327 38.36 11.89 -9.59
C THR A 327 38.15 13.41 -9.59
N ALA A 328 36.86 13.78 -9.40
CA ALA A 328 36.42 15.17 -9.31
C ALA A 328 35.60 15.37 -8.01
N PRO A 329 36.23 15.80 -6.90
CA PRO A 329 35.63 15.84 -5.57
C PRO A 329 34.34 16.67 -5.44
N GLY A 330 34.07 17.53 -6.41
CA GLY A 330 32.86 18.34 -6.48
C GLY A 330 31.62 17.62 -7.08
N TYR A 331 31.79 16.42 -7.65
CA TYR A 331 30.74 15.78 -8.48
C TYR A 331 30.43 14.32 -8.15
N GLY A 332 31.06 13.74 -7.14
CA GLY A 332 30.81 12.38 -6.68
C GLY A 332 31.04 12.23 -5.18
N GLU A 333 30.28 11.33 -4.53
CA GLU A 333 30.43 11.09 -3.08
C GLU A 333 31.74 10.36 -2.79
N ASP A 334 32.09 9.34 -3.57
CA ASP A 334 33.38 8.63 -3.42
C ASP A 334 34.55 9.54 -3.74
N ASP A 335 34.45 10.35 -4.79
CA ASP A 335 35.44 11.36 -5.18
C ASP A 335 35.64 12.40 -4.08
N PHE A 336 34.54 12.83 -3.45
CA PHE A 336 34.56 13.76 -2.31
C PHE A 336 35.28 13.16 -1.10
N ASN A 337 34.93 11.91 -0.76
CA ASN A 337 35.50 11.25 0.42
C ASN A 337 37.01 11.04 0.27
N ILE A 338 37.46 10.55 -0.87
CA ILE A 338 38.87 10.34 -1.16
C ILE A 338 39.62 11.68 -1.30
N GLY A 339 39.02 12.64 -2.01
CA GLY A 339 39.63 13.98 -2.17
C GLY A 339 39.83 14.70 -0.84
N ARG A 340 38.87 14.57 0.10
CA ARG A 340 38.97 15.09 1.45
C ARG A 340 40.08 14.42 2.25
N GLN A 341 40.25 13.08 2.11
CA GLN A 341 41.30 12.33 2.79
C GLN A 341 42.71 12.81 2.35
N TYR A 342 42.86 13.14 1.07
CA TYR A 342 44.15 13.65 0.52
C TYR A 342 44.26 15.18 0.52
N GLY A 343 43.25 15.90 1.04
CA GLY A 343 43.26 17.35 1.15
C GLY A 343 43.12 18.13 -0.15
N LEU A 344 42.41 17.51 -1.13
CA LEU A 344 42.11 18.16 -2.40
C LEU A 344 40.99 19.20 -2.27
N ASP A 345 40.99 20.17 -3.19
CA ASP A 345 39.93 21.16 -3.26
C ASP A 345 38.59 20.55 -3.71
N ILE A 346 37.52 21.00 -3.07
CA ILE A 346 36.15 20.62 -3.48
C ILE A 346 35.70 21.67 -4.51
N PHE A 347 35.92 21.36 -5.78
CA PHE A 347 35.72 22.26 -6.89
C PHE A 347 34.57 21.77 -7.78
N ALA A 348 33.51 22.57 -7.94
CA ALA A 348 32.35 22.27 -8.75
C ALA A 348 31.93 23.51 -9.57
N PRO A 349 32.60 23.79 -10.71
CA PRO A 349 32.40 25.01 -11.46
C PRO A 349 31.17 24.91 -12.39
N VAL A 350 29.99 24.72 -11.80
CA VAL A 350 28.69 24.71 -12.46
C VAL A 350 27.69 25.52 -11.65
N ASP A 351 26.89 26.34 -12.29
CA ASP A 351 25.90 27.17 -11.63
C ASP A 351 24.58 26.41 -11.29
N ASP A 352 23.65 27.09 -10.65
CA ASP A 352 22.39 26.50 -10.20
C ASP A 352 21.52 25.97 -11.35
N LYS A 353 21.71 26.48 -12.56
CA LYS A 353 20.97 26.12 -13.79
C LYS A 353 21.68 25.07 -14.64
N GLY A 354 22.83 24.58 -14.19
CA GLY A 354 23.61 23.58 -14.91
C GLY A 354 24.53 24.14 -15.98
N TYR A 355 24.82 25.45 -15.99
CA TYR A 355 25.81 26.05 -16.86
C TYR A 355 27.16 26.10 -16.20
N LEU A 356 28.19 25.71 -16.94
CA LEU A 356 29.56 25.77 -16.46
C LEU A 356 30.02 27.24 -16.27
N THR A 357 30.75 27.49 -15.19
CA THR A 357 31.22 28.82 -14.83
C THR A 357 32.56 29.16 -15.47
N LYS A 358 33.07 30.35 -15.30
CA LYS A 358 34.36 30.78 -15.86
C LYS A 358 35.56 29.99 -15.31
N GLU A 359 35.41 29.45 -14.11
CA GLU A 359 36.42 28.61 -13.48
C GLU A 359 36.63 27.26 -14.20
N SER A 360 35.72 26.81 -15.06
CA SER A 360 35.89 25.65 -15.93
C SER A 360 36.82 25.89 -17.11
N GLY A 361 37.21 27.15 -17.36
CA GLY A 361 37.96 27.59 -18.52
C GLY A 361 37.12 28.32 -19.57
N GLU A 362 37.77 29.16 -20.42
CA GLU A 362 37.05 30.01 -21.37
C GLU A 362 36.16 29.25 -22.37
N ASP A 363 36.58 28.06 -22.81
CA ASP A 363 35.83 27.25 -23.76
C ASP A 363 34.55 26.64 -23.20
N PHE A 364 34.49 26.49 -21.88
CA PHE A 364 33.35 25.88 -21.16
C PHE A 364 32.43 26.92 -20.52
N ALA A 365 32.91 28.14 -20.30
CA ALA A 365 32.17 29.18 -19.62
C ALA A 365 30.82 29.50 -20.27
N GLY A 366 29.72 29.37 -19.55
CA GLY A 366 28.35 29.62 -20.04
C GLY A 366 27.75 28.49 -20.89
N VAL A 367 28.43 27.35 -21.00
CA VAL A 367 27.94 26.16 -21.71
C VAL A 367 27.12 25.27 -20.75
N PHE A 368 26.02 24.76 -21.21
CA PHE A 368 25.20 23.81 -20.44
C PHE A 368 25.95 22.49 -20.29
N TYR A 369 25.87 21.87 -19.11
CA TYR A 369 26.69 20.70 -18.75
C TYR A 369 26.62 19.55 -19.78
N ASP A 370 25.43 19.28 -20.34
CA ASP A 370 25.27 18.20 -21.32
C ASP A 370 25.94 18.50 -22.64
N ASP A 371 25.85 19.77 -23.11
CA ASP A 371 26.55 20.25 -24.29
C ASP A 371 28.09 20.30 -24.11
N ALA A 372 28.56 20.48 -22.87
CA ALA A 372 29.96 20.50 -22.51
C ALA A 372 30.67 19.14 -22.72
N ASN A 373 29.92 18.03 -22.71
CA ASN A 373 30.48 16.72 -23.06
C ASN A 373 31.13 16.70 -24.42
N LYS A 374 30.47 17.32 -25.41
CA LYS A 374 31.04 17.38 -26.76
C LYS A 374 32.31 18.23 -26.82
N ILE A 375 32.33 19.37 -26.13
CA ILE A 375 33.53 20.24 -26.09
C ILE A 375 34.69 19.50 -25.44
N ALA A 376 34.45 18.79 -24.32
CA ALA A 376 35.46 17.98 -23.64
C ALA A 376 36.07 16.91 -24.54
N LEU A 377 35.22 16.16 -25.25
CA LEU A 377 35.66 15.14 -26.21
C LEU A 377 36.45 15.72 -27.39
N ASP A 378 36.02 16.83 -27.95
CA ASP A 378 36.71 17.50 -29.05
C ASP A 378 38.10 17.99 -28.57
N LYS A 379 38.21 18.60 -27.38
CA LYS A 379 39.50 19.02 -26.78
C LYS A 379 40.44 17.83 -26.51
N LEU A 380 39.94 16.72 -25.93
CA LEU A 380 40.74 15.50 -25.72
C LEU A 380 41.28 14.96 -27.06
N LYS A 381 40.46 14.99 -28.10
CA LYS A 381 40.84 14.55 -29.47
C LYS A 381 41.92 15.45 -30.06
N ASP A 382 41.75 16.76 -29.97
CA ASP A 382 42.71 17.75 -30.50
C ASP A 382 44.05 17.65 -29.77
N ALA A 383 44.03 17.42 -28.45
CA ALA A 383 45.22 17.16 -27.63
C ALA A 383 45.79 15.74 -27.86
N LYS A 384 45.20 14.87 -28.67
CA LYS A 384 45.58 13.46 -28.89
C LYS A 384 45.58 12.62 -27.61
N LEU A 385 44.79 13.00 -26.64
CA LEU A 385 44.60 12.29 -25.37
C LEU A 385 43.41 11.30 -25.42
N LEU A 386 42.40 11.54 -26.26
CA LEU A 386 41.27 10.64 -26.46
C LEU A 386 41.73 9.35 -27.13
N LEU A 387 41.57 8.23 -26.47
CA LEU A 387 41.89 6.89 -26.95
C LEU A 387 40.68 6.18 -27.57
N HIS A 388 39.54 6.27 -26.91
CA HIS A 388 38.30 5.70 -27.43
C HIS A 388 37.08 6.50 -26.93
N TYR A 389 36.02 6.49 -27.73
CA TYR A 389 34.72 7.06 -27.43
C TYR A 389 33.63 6.07 -27.76
N MET A 390 32.67 5.91 -26.86
CA MET A 390 31.49 5.09 -27.10
C MET A 390 30.29 5.62 -26.34
N PRO A 391 29.04 5.49 -26.90
CA PRO A 391 27.85 5.71 -26.14
C PRO A 391 27.57 4.53 -25.21
N LEU A 392 27.28 4.79 -23.94
CA LEU A 392 26.95 3.78 -22.96
C LEU A 392 25.51 3.97 -22.47
N LYS A 393 24.73 2.92 -22.55
CA LYS A 393 23.39 2.90 -21.95
C LYS A 393 23.50 2.44 -20.50
N HIS A 394 23.07 3.31 -19.58
CA HIS A 394 23.09 3.02 -18.14
C HIS A 394 21.95 3.71 -17.39
N SER A 395 21.71 3.29 -16.15
CA SER A 395 20.74 3.90 -15.25
C SER A 395 21.27 5.24 -14.74
N TYR A 396 20.46 6.29 -14.77
CA TYR A 396 20.83 7.65 -14.40
C TYR A 396 19.78 8.32 -13.51
N PRO A 397 20.15 9.15 -12.54
CA PRO A 397 19.23 9.82 -11.63
C PRO A 397 18.48 10.98 -12.32
N PHE A 398 17.17 11.06 -12.04
CA PHE A 398 16.25 12.08 -12.52
C PHE A 398 15.49 12.72 -11.37
N ASP A 399 15.20 14.00 -11.49
CA ASP A 399 14.25 14.69 -10.60
C ASP A 399 12.86 14.08 -10.75
N TRP A 400 12.32 13.59 -9.66
CA TRP A 400 11.05 12.87 -9.61
C TRP A 400 9.83 13.69 -10.11
N ARG A 401 9.96 15.02 -10.09
CA ARG A 401 8.86 15.94 -10.50
C ARG A 401 9.06 16.55 -11.88
N THR A 402 10.23 17.09 -12.13
CA THR A 402 10.53 17.71 -13.44
C THR A 402 10.78 16.68 -14.52
N LYS A 403 11.11 15.43 -14.14
CA LYS A 403 11.47 14.33 -15.04
C LYS A 403 12.66 14.69 -15.94
N LYS A 404 13.57 15.49 -15.40
CA LYS A 404 14.84 15.87 -16.05
C LYS A 404 16.00 15.17 -15.35
N PRO A 405 17.05 14.81 -16.09
CA PRO A 405 18.28 14.31 -15.48
C PRO A 405 18.84 15.34 -14.52
N ILE A 406 19.40 14.87 -13.43
CA ILE A 406 20.04 15.71 -12.41
C ILE A 406 21.56 15.61 -12.51
N ILE A 407 22.27 16.45 -11.76
CA ILE A 407 23.72 16.37 -11.62
C ILE A 407 24.08 16.20 -10.15
N PHE A 408 25.28 15.66 -9.86
CA PHE A 408 25.90 15.84 -8.56
C PHE A 408 26.62 17.18 -8.55
N ARG A 409 26.54 17.91 -7.43
CA ARG A 409 27.17 19.21 -7.30
C ARG A 409 27.50 19.51 -5.84
N ALA A 410 28.78 19.78 -5.56
CA ALA A 410 29.14 20.26 -4.24
C ALA A 410 28.71 21.71 -4.07
N THR A 411 27.82 21.93 -3.14
CA THR A 411 27.30 23.25 -2.77
C THR A 411 27.11 23.33 -1.26
N PRO A 412 27.27 24.52 -0.63
CA PRO A 412 26.96 24.67 0.79
C PRO A 412 25.49 24.34 1.05
N GLN A 413 25.25 23.37 1.92
CA GLN A 413 23.91 22.92 2.32
C GLN A 413 23.87 22.67 3.83
N TRP A 414 22.62 22.65 4.38
CA TRP A 414 22.37 22.20 5.73
C TRP A 414 22.04 20.72 5.75
N PHE A 415 22.66 20.00 6.65
CA PHE A 415 22.52 18.56 6.81
C PHE A 415 22.03 18.20 8.20
N ALA A 416 21.23 17.14 8.28
CA ALA A 416 20.97 16.39 9.49
C ALA A 416 21.84 15.11 9.47
N SER A 417 22.69 14.96 10.49
CA SER A 417 23.59 13.79 10.60
C SER A 417 22.80 12.56 11.03
N VAL A 418 22.52 11.69 10.06
CA VAL A 418 21.91 10.38 10.30
C VAL A 418 22.95 9.40 10.83
N ASP A 419 24.19 9.50 10.38
CA ASP A 419 25.28 8.61 10.79
C ASP A 419 25.48 8.56 12.30
N LYS A 420 25.35 9.71 12.99
CA LYS A 420 25.52 9.79 14.45
C LYS A 420 24.47 9.05 15.26
N ILE A 421 23.28 8.80 14.69
CA ILE A 421 22.14 8.15 15.36
C ILE A 421 21.71 6.85 14.69
N LYS A 422 22.48 6.38 13.69
CA LYS A 422 22.15 5.19 12.88
C LYS A 422 21.91 3.95 13.72
N ASP A 423 22.76 3.68 14.70
CA ASP A 423 22.62 2.52 15.58
C ASP A 423 21.36 2.62 16.47
N GLU A 424 21.01 3.83 16.94
CA GLU A 424 19.79 4.05 17.70
C GLU A 424 18.55 3.79 16.82
N ILE A 425 18.58 4.25 15.56
CA ILE A 425 17.51 4.02 14.60
C ILE A 425 17.34 2.52 14.35
N LEU A 426 18.42 1.80 14.07
CA LEU A 426 18.37 0.36 13.81
C LEU A 426 17.84 -0.42 15.02
N LYS A 427 18.29 -0.05 16.22
CA LYS A 427 17.81 -0.66 17.47
C LYS A 427 16.34 -0.40 17.72
N SER A 428 15.83 0.77 17.38
CA SER A 428 14.39 1.10 17.57
C SER A 428 13.45 0.24 16.73
N LEU A 429 13.97 -0.39 15.66
CA LEU A 429 13.20 -1.31 14.81
C LEU A 429 13.02 -2.72 15.41
N ASP A 430 13.71 -3.04 16.53
CA ASP A 430 13.59 -4.39 17.13
C ASP A 430 12.20 -4.65 17.72
N ASP A 431 11.54 -3.61 18.18
CA ASP A 431 10.18 -3.67 18.74
C ASP A 431 9.08 -3.42 17.71
N VAL A 432 9.42 -3.25 16.42
CA VAL A 432 8.46 -2.96 15.35
C VAL A 432 8.11 -4.23 14.58
N GLN A 433 6.81 -4.48 14.42
CA GLN A 433 6.25 -5.55 13.59
C GLN A 433 6.07 -5.08 12.12
N PHE A 434 6.41 -5.93 11.16
CA PHE A 434 6.28 -5.61 9.73
C PHE A 434 5.33 -6.60 9.03
N PHE A 435 4.49 -6.06 8.18
CA PHE A 435 3.58 -6.82 7.32
C PHE A 435 3.75 -6.33 5.86
N PRO A 436 4.37 -7.12 4.98
CA PRO A 436 5.05 -8.41 5.23
C PRO A 436 6.41 -8.28 5.95
N ASP A 437 6.88 -9.38 6.54
CA ASP A 437 8.08 -9.43 7.39
C ASP A 437 9.37 -8.91 6.70
N TRP A 438 9.50 -9.09 5.38
CA TRP A 438 10.65 -8.59 4.62
C TRP A 438 10.85 -7.06 4.71
N GLY A 439 9.80 -6.34 5.08
CA GLY A 439 9.85 -4.88 5.27
C GLY A 439 10.89 -4.45 6.29
N LYS A 440 11.10 -5.22 7.38
CA LYS A 440 12.15 -4.94 8.37
C LYS A 440 13.53 -4.95 7.75
N VAL A 441 13.83 -5.98 6.96
CA VAL A 441 15.15 -6.11 6.30
C VAL A 441 15.37 -4.97 5.31
N ARG A 442 14.33 -4.63 4.52
CA ARG A 442 14.38 -3.54 3.55
C ARG A 442 14.67 -2.19 4.20
N LEU A 443 13.91 -1.83 5.25
CA LEU A 443 14.11 -0.56 5.95
C LEU A 443 15.48 -0.50 6.65
N SER A 444 15.87 -1.59 7.32
CA SER A 444 17.17 -1.67 7.99
C SER A 444 18.33 -1.48 7.02
N ASN A 445 18.28 -2.10 5.83
CA ASN A 445 19.31 -1.94 4.82
C ASN A 445 19.36 -0.51 4.26
N MET A 446 18.18 0.10 4.06
CA MET A 446 18.12 1.50 3.63
C MET A 446 18.73 2.45 4.67
N ILE A 447 18.49 2.22 5.95
CA ILE A 447 19.12 3.02 7.02
C ILE A 447 20.63 2.78 7.10
N LYS A 448 21.10 1.52 7.01
CA LYS A 448 22.52 1.18 7.04
C LYS A 448 23.32 1.90 5.95
N ASN A 449 22.75 1.96 4.76
CA ASN A 449 23.38 2.52 3.57
C ASN A 449 23.09 4.02 3.38
N ARG A 450 22.28 4.63 4.27
CA ARG A 450 21.92 6.04 4.15
C ARG A 450 23.07 6.92 4.62
N GLY A 451 23.42 7.93 3.81
CA GLY A 451 24.24 9.04 4.22
C GLY A 451 23.47 10.11 5.03
N ASP A 452 24.16 11.19 5.38
CA ASP A 452 23.53 12.33 6.05
C ASP A 452 22.45 12.95 5.17
N TRP A 453 21.39 13.43 5.80
CA TRP A 453 20.21 13.97 5.12
C TRP A 453 20.40 15.45 4.80
N VAL A 454 20.43 15.82 3.50
CA VAL A 454 20.38 17.23 3.08
C VAL A 454 18.97 17.77 3.32
N ILE A 455 18.83 18.68 4.29
CA ILE A 455 17.52 19.21 4.73
C ILE A 455 17.19 20.57 4.13
N SER A 456 18.16 21.29 3.55
CA SER A 456 17.93 22.61 2.95
C SER A 456 17.44 22.52 1.51
N ARG A 457 16.48 23.38 1.15
CA ARG A 457 15.92 23.51 -0.21
C ARG A 457 15.91 24.99 -0.61
N GLN A 458 16.38 25.28 -1.82
CA GLN A 458 16.44 26.63 -2.40
C GLN A 458 15.09 26.99 -3.05
N ARG A 459 14.01 26.85 -2.24
CA ARG A 459 12.61 27.11 -2.62
C ARG A 459 11.95 28.05 -1.63
N VAL A 460 10.70 28.39 -1.86
CA VAL A 460 9.98 29.36 -1.02
C VAL A 460 8.70 28.82 -0.38
N TRP A 461 8.14 27.71 -0.91
CA TRP A 461 6.93 27.10 -0.36
C TRP A 461 7.24 25.88 0.52
N GLY A 462 7.40 26.15 1.80
CA GLY A 462 7.72 25.20 2.87
C GLY A 462 8.06 25.95 4.16
N VAL A 463 8.44 25.21 5.18
CA VAL A 463 8.85 25.76 6.47
C VAL A 463 10.31 26.22 6.40
N PRO A 464 10.61 27.50 6.66
CA PRO A 464 12.00 27.97 6.59
C PRO A 464 12.87 27.39 7.69
N LEU A 465 14.16 27.21 7.42
CA LEU A 465 15.15 26.82 8.40
C LEU A 465 15.30 27.95 9.46
N PRO A 466 15.08 27.69 10.76
CA PRO A 466 15.09 28.71 11.80
C PRO A 466 16.52 29.07 12.23
N ILE A 467 17.33 29.53 11.28
CA ILE A 467 18.78 29.77 11.47
C ILE A 467 19.07 31.24 11.25
N PHE A 468 19.79 31.84 12.19
CA PHE A 468 20.30 33.20 12.10
C PHE A 468 21.84 33.18 11.90
N TYR A 469 22.36 34.27 11.40
CA TYR A 469 23.80 34.47 11.22
C TYR A 469 24.24 35.75 11.92
N GLY A 470 25.40 35.68 12.56
CA GLY A 470 26.09 36.83 13.13
C GLY A 470 26.80 37.68 12.07
N GLU A 471 27.43 38.75 12.50
CA GLU A 471 28.26 39.64 11.65
C GLU A 471 29.50 38.93 11.08
N ASP A 472 30.02 37.93 11.77
CA ASP A 472 31.12 37.07 11.33
C ASP A 472 30.70 35.97 10.34
N GLY A 473 29.41 35.84 10.06
CA GLY A 473 28.86 34.82 9.19
C GLY A 473 28.63 33.45 9.86
N GLU A 474 28.92 33.33 11.16
CA GLU A 474 28.64 32.10 11.90
C GLU A 474 27.16 31.90 12.18
N ALA A 475 26.72 30.66 12.13
CA ALA A 475 25.36 30.31 12.34
C ALA A 475 24.96 30.31 13.82
N ILE A 476 23.83 30.88 14.11
CA ILE A 476 23.22 30.94 15.45
C ILE A 476 21.99 30.05 15.49
N ILE A 477 22.12 28.92 16.19
CA ILE A 477 21.07 27.94 16.40
C ILE A 477 21.08 27.57 17.88
N THR A 478 20.23 28.21 18.66
CA THR A 478 20.13 27.97 20.11
C THR A 478 18.73 27.51 20.47
N GLU A 479 18.57 26.84 21.62
CA GLU A 479 17.27 26.44 22.12
C GLU A 479 16.35 27.67 22.28
N GLU A 480 16.90 28.82 22.70
CA GLU A 480 16.15 30.06 22.85
C GLU A 480 15.63 30.60 21.51
N THR A 481 16.52 30.70 20.50
CA THR A 481 16.13 31.25 19.19
C THR A 481 15.13 30.33 18.45
N VAL A 482 15.35 29.02 18.49
CA VAL A 482 14.49 28.05 17.83
C VAL A 482 13.10 28.01 18.47
N ASN A 483 13.01 27.97 19.81
CA ASN A 483 11.72 27.97 20.48
C ASN A 483 10.96 29.28 20.25
N HIS A 484 11.65 30.43 20.24
CA HIS A 484 11.02 31.71 19.94
C HIS A 484 10.43 31.75 18.51
N VAL A 485 11.18 31.23 17.53
CA VAL A 485 10.67 31.12 16.16
C VAL A 485 9.48 30.16 16.09
N ALA A 486 9.50 29.03 16.80
CA ALA A 486 8.37 28.11 16.88
C ALA A 486 7.12 28.82 17.43
N ASP A 487 7.25 29.59 18.52
CA ASP A 487 6.15 30.33 19.11
C ASP A 487 5.60 31.42 18.16
N LEU A 488 6.47 32.04 17.36
CA LEU A 488 6.06 32.98 16.32
C LEU A 488 5.28 32.27 15.21
N PHE A 489 5.73 31.10 14.78
CA PHE A 489 5.05 30.31 13.74
C PHE A 489 3.70 29.79 14.24
N GLU A 490 3.63 29.31 15.50
CA GLU A 490 2.35 28.90 16.10
C GLU A 490 1.30 30.00 16.09
N LYS A 491 1.75 31.24 16.30
CA LYS A 491 0.84 32.41 16.37
C LYS A 491 0.51 33.02 15.03
N TYR A 492 1.46 33.05 14.09
CA TYR A 492 1.36 33.85 12.86
C TYR A 492 1.53 33.03 11.58
N GLY A 493 1.94 31.75 11.69
CA GLY A 493 2.37 30.92 10.55
C GLY A 493 3.79 31.27 10.09
N SER A 494 4.38 30.39 9.28
CA SER A 494 5.75 30.52 8.79
C SER A 494 5.98 31.69 7.83
N ASP A 495 4.92 32.31 7.29
CA ASP A 495 5.02 33.49 6.42
C ASP A 495 5.72 34.67 7.11
N ILE A 496 5.60 34.77 8.45
CA ILE A 496 6.25 35.82 9.24
C ILE A 496 7.76 35.81 9.05
N TRP A 497 8.36 34.64 8.76
CA TRP A 497 9.82 34.57 8.48
C TRP A 497 10.23 35.41 7.29
N PHE A 498 9.40 35.49 6.26
CA PHE A 498 9.68 36.26 5.05
C PHE A 498 9.16 37.71 5.12
N GLU A 499 8.31 38.00 6.11
CA GLU A 499 7.76 39.37 6.32
C GLU A 499 8.64 40.25 7.17
N LYS A 500 9.37 39.67 8.13
CA LYS A 500 10.12 40.39 9.15
C LYS A 500 11.62 40.29 8.92
N ASP A 501 12.36 41.30 9.36
CA ASP A 501 13.81 41.23 9.41
C ASP A 501 14.30 40.28 10.52
N ALA A 502 15.52 39.78 10.40
CA ALA A 502 16.13 38.85 11.38
C ALA A 502 16.03 39.35 12.82
N LYS A 503 16.24 40.62 13.05
CA LYS A 503 16.19 41.23 14.38
C LYS A 503 14.82 41.16 15.04
N ASP A 504 13.73 41.24 14.22
CA ASP A 504 12.35 41.21 14.71
C ASP A 504 11.84 39.78 14.94
N LEU A 505 12.61 38.79 14.53
CA LEU A 505 12.36 37.35 14.70
C LEU A 505 13.18 36.74 15.83
N LEU A 506 14.09 37.48 16.42
CA LEU A 506 14.87 37.11 17.59
C LEU A 506 14.17 37.52 18.88
N PRO A 507 14.43 36.84 20.02
CA PRO A 507 13.89 37.25 21.32
C PRO A 507 14.27 38.72 21.65
N ASP A 508 13.41 39.41 22.36
CA ASP A 508 13.68 40.80 22.80
C ASP A 508 15.00 40.92 23.58
N GLY A 509 15.91 41.76 23.12
CA GLY A 509 17.20 41.96 23.73
C GLY A 509 18.22 40.83 23.48
N PHE A 510 18.00 39.95 22.53
CA PHE A 510 18.92 38.89 22.19
C PHE A 510 20.29 39.43 21.79
N THR A 511 21.36 38.83 22.31
CA THR A 511 22.76 39.15 22.02
C THR A 511 23.53 37.89 21.73
N SER A 512 24.55 38.00 20.88
CA SER A 512 25.44 36.90 20.54
C SER A 512 26.89 37.40 20.37
N GLU A 513 27.87 36.56 20.75
CA GLU A 513 29.27 36.82 20.49
C GLU A 513 29.59 36.91 18.99
N HIS A 514 28.82 36.26 18.15
CA HIS A 514 28.92 36.31 16.69
C HIS A 514 28.35 37.62 16.09
N SER A 515 27.70 38.46 16.90
CA SER A 515 27.14 39.73 16.45
C SER A 515 27.31 40.85 17.52
N PRO A 516 28.52 41.35 17.75
CA PRO A 516 28.81 42.34 18.79
C PRO A 516 28.04 43.66 18.64
N ASN A 517 27.63 44.01 17.40
CA ASN A 517 26.89 45.23 17.11
C ASN A 517 25.38 44.97 16.92
N GLY A 518 24.93 43.76 17.19
CA GLY A 518 23.52 43.38 17.11
C GLY A 518 22.94 43.35 15.69
N LYS A 519 23.79 43.10 14.68
CA LYS A 519 23.36 42.93 13.30
C LYS A 519 23.22 41.43 12.98
N PHE A 520 22.06 41.04 12.62
CA PHE A 520 21.75 39.65 12.31
C PHE A 520 21.18 39.53 10.89
N THR A 521 21.51 38.42 10.24
CA THR A 521 20.81 37.93 9.03
C THR A 521 20.17 36.57 9.29
N LYS A 522 19.38 36.08 8.37
CA LYS A 522 18.66 34.81 8.53
C LYS A 522 18.82 33.95 7.28
N GLU A 523 18.60 32.64 7.46
CA GLU A 523 18.61 31.70 6.36
C GLU A 523 17.37 31.92 5.47
N ASN A 524 17.52 31.71 4.17
CA ASN A 524 16.43 31.80 3.20
C ASN A 524 15.94 30.46 2.69
N ASP A 525 16.73 29.40 2.89
CA ASP A 525 16.34 28.05 2.50
C ASP A 525 15.20 27.54 3.41
N ILE A 526 14.36 26.70 2.81
CA ILE A 526 13.31 25.99 3.53
C ILE A 526 13.72 24.55 3.84
N MET A 527 13.04 23.91 4.76
CA MET A 527 13.22 22.51 5.07
C MET A 527 12.75 21.61 3.92
N ASP A 528 13.32 20.42 3.83
CA ASP A 528 12.86 19.36 2.95
C ASP A 528 11.43 18.94 3.32
N VAL A 529 10.55 18.80 2.34
CA VAL A 529 9.14 18.38 2.57
C VAL A 529 9.02 17.04 3.30
N TRP A 530 10.02 16.16 3.19
CA TRP A 530 10.08 14.93 3.97
C TRP A 530 10.38 15.16 5.45
N PHE A 531 10.91 16.34 5.81
CA PHE A 531 11.02 16.74 7.20
C PHE A 531 9.66 17.16 7.75
N ASP A 532 8.83 17.87 6.95
CA ASP A 532 7.45 18.23 7.30
C ASP A 532 6.65 16.96 7.65
N SER A 533 6.43 16.08 6.68
CA SER A 533 5.65 14.83 6.89
C SER A 533 6.32 13.89 7.89
N GLY A 534 7.65 13.88 7.94
CA GLY A 534 8.44 13.14 8.92
C GLY A 534 8.17 13.57 10.36
N SER A 535 7.84 14.84 10.58
CA SER A 535 7.57 15.42 11.90
C SER A 535 6.13 15.20 12.37
N SER A 536 5.29 14.49 11.60
CA SER A 536 3.87 14.29 11.94
C SER A 536 3.65 13.52 13.26
N HIS A 537 4.62 12.71 13.70
CA HIS A 537 4.55 12.09 15.04
C HIS A 537 4.52 13.13 16.16
N GLN A 538 5.27 14.22 16.04
CA GLN A 538 5.27 15.33 16.99
C GLN A 538 4.06 16.24 16.76
N GLY A 539 3.85 16.69 15.51
CA GLY A 539 2.82 17.66 15.18
C GLY A 539 1.36 17.12 15.21
N VAL A 540 1.19 15.80 15.31
CA VAL A 540 -0.14 15.16 15.31
C VAL A 540 -0.32 14.20 16.47
N LEU A 541 0.53 13.15 16.57
CA LEU A 541 0.32 12.08 17.55
C LEU A 541 0.49 12.56 18.99
N GLU A 542 1.44 13.45 19.26
CA GLU A 542 1.67 14.00 20.60
C GLU A 542 0.75 15.18 20.93
N GLU A 543 0.33 15.94 19.94
CA GLU A 543 -0.51 17.12 20.14
C GLU A 543 -1.99 16.79 20.38
N ARG A 544 -2.48 15.71 19.76
CA ARG A 544 -3.90 15.33 19.83
C ARG A 544 -4.17 14.35 20.95
N LYS A 545 -4.99 14.75 21.91
CA LYS A 545 -5.32 13.97 23.13
C LYS A 545 -6.00 12.63 22.84
N GLU A 546 -6.69 12.52 21.72
CA GLU A 546 -7.37 11.29 21.27
C GLU A 546 -6.43 10.28 20.64
N LEU A 547 -5.21 10.67 20.28
CA LEU A 547 -4.19 9.83 19.67
C LEU A 547 -3.17 9.32 20.71
N THR A 548 -2.31 8.42 20.27
CA THR A 548 -1.22 7.87 21.08
C THR A 548 0.10 7.91 20.31
N TYR A 549 1.19 8.13 21.02
CA TYR A 549 2.53 8.03 20.50
C TYR A 549 3.33 6.96 21.27
N PRO A 550 4.02 6.02 20.57
CA PRO A 550 3.98 5.76 19.13
C PRO A 550 2.59 5.34 18.63
N ALA A 551 2.31 5.56 17.36
CA ALA A 551 1.11 5.02 16.73
C ALA A 551 1.13 3.49 16.73
N ASP A 552 -0.05 2.85 16.74
CA ASP A 552 -0.11 1.39 16.64
C ASP A 552 0.25 0.91 15.23
N MET A 553 -0.05 1.72 14.19
CA MET A 553 0.20 1.34 12.82
C MET A 553 0.51 2.53 11.91
N TYR A 554 1.50 2.32 10.99
CA TYR A 554 1.66 3.04 9.74
C TYR A 554 1.36 2.09 8.58
N LEU A 555 0.53 2.51 7.64
CA LEU A 555 0.17 1.73 6.45
C LEU A 555 0.30 2.59 5.21
N GLU A 556 1.26 2.26 4.32
CA GLU A 556 1.48 2.99 3.07
C GLU A 556 2.00 2.05 1.96
N GLY A 557 2.24 2.63 0.77
CA GLY A 557 2.91 1.95 -0.33
C GLY A 557 4.36 1.58 0.00
N SER A 558 4.90 0.58 -0.68
CA SER A 558 6.27 0.10 -0.47
C SER A 558 7.36 1.10 -0.89
N ASP A 559 7.02 2.14 -1.63
CA ASP A 559 7.88 3.30 -1.92
C ASP A 559 8.19 4.12 -0.66
N GLN A 560 7.32 4.07 0.35
CA GLN A 560 7.50 4.81 1.59
C GLN A 560 8.61 4.29 2.50
N TYR A 561 9.24 3.17 2.18
CA TYR A 561 10.50 2.78 2.80
C TYR A 561 11.63 3.79 2.54
N ARG A 562 11.59 4.49 1.39
CA ARG A 562 12.46 5.64 1.11
C ARG A 562 11.87 6.99 1.51
N GLY A 563 10.56 7.06 1.69
CA GLY A 563 9.82 8.26 2.03
C GLY A 563 9.46 8.33 3.51
N TRP A 564 8.16 8.35 3.79
CA TRP A 564 7.60 8.65 5.11
C TRP A 564 7.96 7.64 6.22
N PHE A 565 8.04 6.33 5.93
CA PHE A 565 8.49 5.36 6.93
C PHE A 565 9.90 5.67 7.42
N ASN A 566 10.77 6.14 6.54
CA ASN A 566 12.15 6.46 6.81
C ASN A 566 12.29 7.83 7.49
N SER A 567 11.70 8.89 6.91
CA SER A 567 11.82 10.25 7.45
C SER A 567 11.19 10.36 8.84
N SER A 568 10.00 9.77 9.03
CA SER A 568 9.32 9.72 10.34
C SER A 568 10.10 8.93 11.39
N LEU A 569 10.77 7.85 10.98
CA LEU A 569 11.66 7.08 11.88
C LEU A 569 12.86 7.91 12.34
N ILE A 570 13.54 8.57 11.41
CA ILE A 570 14.72 9.39 11.72
C ILE A 570 14.35 10.54 12.66
N THR A 571 13.30 11.28 12.34
CA THR A 571 12.85 12.42 13.15
C THR A 571 12.39 11.97 14.53
N SER A 572 11.63 10.90 14.62
CA SER A 572 11.13 10.35 15.89
C SER A 572 12.28 9.86 16.80
N VAL A 573 13.25 9.13 16.25
CA VAL A 573 14.43 8.67 17.02
C VAL A 573 15.30 9.85 17.45
N ALA A 574 15.46 10.84 16.58
CA ALA A 574 16.21 12.05 16.96
C ALA A 574 15.57 12.81 18.11
N VAL A 575 14.24 12.87 18.19
CA VAL A 575 13.50 13.55 19.25
C VAL A 575 13.40 12.71 20.53
N SER A 576 13.03 11.45 20.44
CA SER A 576 12.61 10.63 21.58
C SER A 576 13.36 9.31 21.77
N GLY A 577 14.23 8.93 20.82
CA GLY A 577 14.91 7.63 20.82
C GLY A 577 14.02 6.43 20.48
N LYS A 578 12.80 6.65 19.97
CA LYS A 578 11.82 5.60 19.69
C LYS A 578 11.35 5.66 18.24
N ALA A 579 10.98 4.49 17.67
CA ALA A 579 10.24 4.45 16.41
C ALA A 579 8.84 5.08 16.59
N PRO A 580 8.29 5.78 15.57
CA PRO A 580 6.99 6.46 15.67
C PRO A 580 5.81 5.50 15.56
N TYR A 581 6.04 4.24 15.29
CA TYR A 581 5.05 3.20 15.02
C TYR A 581 5.43 1.88 15.68
N LYS A 582 4.41 1.09 16.04
CA LYS A 582 4.57 -0.29 16.55
C LYS A 582 4.48 -1.31 15.42
N GLN A 583 3.72 -1.00 14.37
CA GLN A 583 3.52 -1.85 13.20
C GLN A 583 3.68 -1.05 11.92
N VAL A 584 4.30 -1.67 10.93
CA VAL A 584 4.38 -1.16 9.56
C VAL A 584 3.71 -2.15 8.62
N VAL A 585 2.67 -1.70 7.92
CA VAL A 585 2.03 -2.45 6.84
C VAL A 585 2.38 -1.81 5.51
N SER A 586 2.97 -2.55 4.58
CA SER A 586 3.32 -2.01 3.27
C SER A 586 2.52 -2.66 2.16
N GLN A 587 2.05 -1.84 1.22
CA GLN A 587 1.29 -2.24 0.04
C GLN A 587 2.15 -2.13 -1.22
N GLY A 588 1.85 -2.98 -2.22
CA GLY A 588 2.43 -2.86 -3.55
C GLY A 588 1.85 -1.70 -4.35
N PHE A 589 2.39 -1.48 -5.54
CA PHE A 589 1.91 -0.47 -6.48
C PHE A 589 0.64 -0.93 -7.21
N THR A 590 -0.17 0.03 -7.63
CA THR A 590 -1.26 -0.24 -8.57
C THR A 590 -0.76 -0.05 -10.00
N LEU A 591 -0.83 -1.12 -10.79
CA LEU A 591 -0.40 -1.19 -12.16
C LEU A 591 -1.61 -1.35 -13.09
N ASP A 592 -1.46 -1.04 -14.37
CA ASP A 592 -2.49 -1.33 -15.36
C ASP A 592 -2.67 -2.84 -15.59
N GLY A 593 -3.63 -3.25 -16.41
CA GLY A 593 -3.90 -4.67 -16.70
C GLY A 593 -2.70 -5.42 -17.31
N ASN A 594 -1.75 -4.72 -17.92
CA ASN A 594 -0.54 -5.28 -18.53
C ASN A 594 0.66 -5.29 -17.56
N GLY A 595 0.52 -4.72 -16.36
CA GLY A 595 1.58 -4.64 -15.37
C GLY A 595 2.49 -3.41 -15.51
N HIS A 596 2.06 -2.37 -16.23
CA HIS A 596 2.80 -1.12 -16.35
C HIS A 596 2.28 -0.08 -15.35
N LYS A 597 3.16 0.81 -14.91
CA LYS A 597 2.79 1.96 -14.08
C LYS A 597 1.76 2.83 -14.82
N MET A 598 0.66 3.15 -14.15
CA MET A 598 -0.37 4.01 -14.70
C MET A 598 0.11 5.48 -14.76
N SER A 599 -0.06 6.12 -15.91
CA SER A 599 0.22 7.55 -16.08
C SER A 599 -0.73 8.20 -17.09
N LYS A 600 -1.01 9.49 -16.89
CA LYS A 600 -1.84 10.26 -17.83
C LYS A 600 -1.21 10.35 -19.22
N SER A 601 0.11 10.38 -19.30
CA SER A 601 0.86 10.43 -20.57
C SER A 601 0.74 9.16 -21.39
N LEU A 602 0.60 7.99 -20.74
CA LEU A 602 0.39 6.71 -21.40
C LEU A 602 -1.10 6.43 -21.71
N GLY A 603 -2.02 7.23 -21.17
CA GLY A 603 -3.45 7.04 -21.35
C GLY A 603 -4.03 5.76 -20.74
N ASN A 604 -3.28 5.09 -19.83
CA ASN A 604 -3.63 3.82 -19.21
C ASN A 604 -4.18 3.98 -17.79
N THR A 605 -4.56 5.20 -17.37
CA THR A 605 -5.06 5.48 -16.03
C THR A 605 -6.53 5.10 -15.87
N ILE A 606 -6.85 4.46 -14.75
CA ILE A 606 -8.21 4.24 -14.27
C ILE A 606 -8.42 5.14 -13.05
N ALA A 607 -9.34 6.10 -13.15
CA ALA A 607 -9.69 6.96 -12.04
C ALA A 607 -10.73 6.28 -11.14
N PRO A 608 -10.52 6.20 -9.83
CA PRO A 608 -11.47 5.55 -8.91
C PRO A 608 -12.87 6.21 -8.96
N ILE A 609 -12.93 7.52 -9.09
CA ILE A 609 -14.20 8.26 -9.16
C ILE A 609 -15.02 7.88 -10.41
N ASP A 610 -14.37 7.57 -11.54
CA ASP A 610 -15.08 7.12 -12.75
C ASP A 610 -15.63 5.71 -12.59
N VAL A 611 -14.93 4.82 -11.87
CA VAL A 611 -15.44 3.49 -11.51
C VAL A 611 -16.64 3.63 -10.57
N ILE A 612 -16.53 4.47 -9.56
CA ILE A 612 -17.60 4.72 -8.57
C ILE A 612 -18.87 5.26 -9.23
N LYS A 613 -18.75 6.22 -10.14
CA LYS A 613 -19.90 6.77 -10.88
C LYS A 613 -20.66 5.71 -11.68
N LYS A 614 -19.96 4.68 -12.15
CA LYS A 614 -20.55 3.60 -12.96
C LYS A 614 -21.03 2.42 -12.12
N MET A 615 -20.27 2.01 -11.12
CA MET A 615 -20.44 0.74 -10.43
C MET A 615 -20.68 0.88 -8.92
N GLY A 616 -20.31 2.03 -8.32
CA GLY A 616 -20.39 2.29 -6.88
C GLY A 616 -19.05 2.10 -6.16
N ALA A 617 -18.92 2.73 -4.99
CA ALA A 617 -17.75 2.63 -4.12
C ALA A 617 -17.59 1.21 -3.55
N GLU A 618 -18.67 0.52 -3.25
CA GLU A 618 -18.67 -0.86 -2.74
C GLU A 618 -17.93 -1.83 -3.66
N ILE A 619 -17.98 -1.62 -4.98
CA ILE A 619 -17.25 -2.46 -5.93
C ILE A 619 -15.74 -2.21 -5.84
N VAL A 620 -15.33 -0.95 -5.67
CA VAL A 620 -13.91 -0.61 -5.45
C VAL A 620 -13.43 -1.15 -4.10
N ARG A 621 -14.22 -1.04 -3.05
CA ARG A 621 -13.92 -1.58 -1.72
C ARG A 621 -13.79 -3.10 -1.74
N LEU A 622 -14.73 -3.79 -2.39
CA LEU A 622 -14.66 -5.26 -2.53
C LEU A 622 -13.48 -5.69 -3.40
N TRP A 623 -13.09 -4.88 -4.40
CA TRP A 623 -11.88 -5.14 -5.18
C TRP A 623 -10.63 -5.08 -4.29
N VAL A 624 -10.50 -4.10 -3.40
CA VAL A 624 -9.38 -4.00 -2.45
C VAL A 624 -9.23 -5.29 -1.63
N THR A 625 -10.35 -5.89 -1.19
CA THR A 625 -10.31 -7.15 -0.44
C THR A 625 -10.08 -8.39 -1.31
N SER A 626 -10.17 -8.28 -2.61
CA SER A 626 -10.06 -9.41 -3.55
C SER A 626 -8.66 -9.58 -4.16
N VAL A 627 -7.72 -8.74 -3.79
CA VAL A 627 -6.34 -8.73 -4.30
C VAL A 627 -5.33 -8.88 -3.16
N ASP A 628 -4.15 -9.41 -3.50
CA ASP A 628 -3.02 -9.43 -2.57
C ASP A 628 -2.39 -8.03 -2.50
N THR A 629 -2.70 -7.30 -1.45
CA THR A 629 -2.21 -5.94 -1.25
C THR A 629 -0.74 -5.87 -0.88
N SER A 630 -0.10 -6.97 -0.47
CA SER A 630 1.33 -7.02 -0.14
C SER A 630 2.25 -7.03 -1.37
N ALA A 631 1.69 -7.28 -2.55
CA ALA A 631 2.36 -7.29 -3.84
C ALA A 631 1.76 -6.23 -4.78
N ASP A 632 2.42 -6.01 -5.93
CA ASP A 632 1.90 -5.11 -6.95
C ASP A 632 0.56 -5.60 -7.52
N VAL A 633 -0.43 -4.71 -7.56
CA VAL A 633 -1.81 -5.02 -7.89
C VAL A 633 -2.16 -4.52 -9.29
N ARG A 634 -2.61 -5.43 -10.15
CA ARG A 634 -3.12 -5.08 -11.47
C ARG A 634 -4.57 -4.62 -11.41
N VAL A 635 -4.85 -3.51 -12.08
CA VAL A 635 -6.18 -2.88 -12.14
C VAL A 635 -6.68 -2.87 -13.58
N SER A 636 -7.85 -3.46 -13.80
CA SER A 636 -8.51 -3.43 -15.10
C SER A 636 -10.05 -3.37 -14.94
N THR A 637 -10.74 -2.99 -16.01
CA THR A 637 -12.21 -2.98 -16.00
C THR A 637 -12.79 -4.38 -15.78
N GLU A 638 -12.14 -5.42 -16.32
CA GLU A 638 -12.54 -6.81 -16.15
C GLU A 638 -12.48 -7.26 -14.70
N ASN A 639 -11.51 -6.76 -13.93
CA ASN A 639 -11.41 -7.07 -12.50
C ASN A 639 -12.65 -6.56 -11.75
N PHE A 640 -13.11 -5.34 -12.03
CA PHE A 640 -14.31 -4.78 -11.41
C PHE A 640 -15.59 -5.52 -11.83
N VAL A 641 -15.66 -6.02 -13.06
CA VAL A 641 -16.80 -6.86 -13.51
C VAL A 641 -16.84 -8.16 -12.70
N LYS A 642 -15.72 -8.87 -12.54
CA LYS A 642 -15.64 -10.10 -11.72
C LYS A 642 -16.04 -9.85 -10.27
N VAL A 643 -15.53 -8.76 -9.69
CA VAL A 643 -15.90 -8.35 -8.33
C VAL A 643 -17.39 -8.05 -8.21
N SER A 644 -17.96 -7.38 -9.22
CA SER A 644 -19.41 -7.12 -9.27
C SER A 644 -20.25 -8.41 -9.28
N ASP A 645 -19.75 -9.49 -9.88
CA ASP A 645 -20.46 -10.79 -9.84
C ASP A 645 -20.40 -11.42 -8.43
N SER A 646 -19.27 -11.31 -7.74
CA SER A 646 -19.20 -11.71 -6.32
C SER A 646 -20.13 -10.88 -5.44
N TYR A 647 -20.20 -9.57 -5.66
CA TYR A 647 -21.12 -8.67 -4.97
C TYR A 647 -22.58 -9.08 -5.18
N LYS A 648 -22.97 -9.46 -6.41
CA LYS A 648 -24.34 -9.94 -6.71
C LYS A 648 -24.66 -11.20 -5.93
N LYS A 649 -23.71 -12.14 -5.79
CA LYS A 649 -23.89 -13.36 -5.00
C LYS A 649 -24.15 -13.04 -3.54
N ILE A 650 -23.30 -12.18 -2.94
CA ILE A 650 -23.48 -11.70 -1.55
C ILE A 650 -24.88 -11.11 -1.39
N ARG A 651 -25.25 -10.18 -2.27
CA ARG A 651 -26.53 -9.48 -2.19
C ARG A 651 -27.73 -10.41 -2.35
N ASN A 652 -27.66 -11.38 -3.25
CA ASN A 652 -28.72 -12.36 -3.48
C ASN A 652 -28.94 -13.26 -2.26
N THR A 653 -27.85 -13.72 -1.63
CA THR A 653 -27.93 -14.55 -0.43
C THR A 653 -28.50 -13.77 0.74
N MET A 654 -28.04 -12.54 0.97
CA MET A 654 -28.63 -11.69 2.01
C MET A 654 -30.11 -11.40 1.76
N ARG A 655 -30.51 -11.17 0.51
CA ARG A 655 -31.92 -11.01 0.17
C ARG A 655 -32.76 -12.24 0.48
N PHE A 656 -32.22 -13.45 0.26
CA PHE A 656 -32.90 -14.68 0.60
C PHE A 656 -33.10 -14.83 2.12
N LEU A 657 -32.03 -14.55 2.90
CA LEU A 657 -32.09 -14.56 4.36
C LEU A 657 -33.16 -13.58 4.87
N LEU A 658 -33.08 -12.32 4.44
CA LEU A 658 -34.04 -11.26 4.84
C LEU A 658 -35.51 -11.58 4.44
N ALA A 659 -35.73 -12.22 3.30
CA ALA A 659 -37.05 -12.59 2.88
C ALA A 659 -37.64 -13.69 3.76
N ASN A 660 -36.82 -14.69 4.13
CA ASN A 660 -37.30 -15.88 4.86
C ASN A 660 -37.25 -15.70 6.39
N THR A 661 -36.74 -14.59 6.88
CA THR A 661 -36.80 -14.19 8.29
C THR A 661 -37.74 -13.00 8.52
N SER A 662 -38.50 -12.57 7.52
CA SER A 662 -39.35 -11.37 7.62
C SER A 662 -40.50 -11.46 8.61
N ASP A 663 -40.92 -12.69 8.98
CA ASP A 663 -41.94 -13.01 9.99
C ASP A 663 -41.34 -13.59 11.28
N PHE A 664 -40.03 -13.44 11.47
CA PHE A 664 -39.29 -13.93 12.63
C PHE A 664 -39.02 -12.81 13.61
N ASP A 665 -39.52 -12.93 14.83
CA ASP A 665 -39.14 -12.03 15.94
C ASP A 665 -38.08 -12.73 16.80
N PRO A 666 -36.83 -12.18 16.85
CA PRO A 666 -35.75 -12.83 17.61
C PRO A 666 -36.03 -12.94 19.11
N LYS A 667 -36.93 -12.13 19.66
CA LYS A 667 -37.29 -12.19 21.08
C LYS A 667 -38.29 -13.30 21.40
N GLU A 668 -39.17 -13.65 20.45
CA GLU A 668 -40.28 -14.59 20.68
C GLU A 668 -40.06 -15.95 20.00
N ASN A 669 -39.33 -15.97 18.87
CA ASN A 669 -39.25 -17.12 18.01
C ASN A 669 -37.93 -17.87 18.01
N THR A 670 -36.93 -17.38 18.77
CA THR A 670 -35.60 -18.03 18.86
C THR A 670 -35.69 -19.39 19.52
N VAL A 671 -35.11 -20.40 18.87
CA VAL A 671 -34.97 -21.77 19.38
C VAL A 671 -33.58 -21.90 20.02
N ALA A 672 -33.53 -22.50 21.21
CA ALA A 672 -32.26 -22.75 21.90
C ALA A 672 -31.39 -23.74 21.11
N PHE A 673 -30.06 -23.66 21.24
CA PHE A 673 -29.12 -24.48 20.46
C PHE A 673 -29.42 -26.00 20.59
N ASP A 674 -29.65 -26.48 21.79
CA ASP A 674 -29.90 -27.91 22.07
C ASP A 674 -31.23 -28.40 21.50
N ASP A 675 -32.16 -27.49 21.23
CA ASP A 675 -33.45 -27.77 20.65
C ASP A 675 -33.48 -27.52 19.13
N LEU A 676 -32.38 -27.05 18.52
CA LEU A 676 -32.28 -26.89 17.08
C LEU A 676 -32.28 -28.26 16.36
N GLU A 677 -32.81 -28.30 15.14
CA GLU A 677 -32.61 -29.43 14.25
C GLU A 677 -31.12 -29.65 13.95
N SER A 678 -30.67 -30.88 13.77
CA SER A 678 -29.24 -31.23 13.67
C SER A 678 -28.49 -30.47 12.55
N GLN A 679 -29.13 -30.30 11.36
CA GLN A 679 -28.53 -29.49 10.28
C GLN A 679 -28.41 -28.01 10.64
N ASP A 680 -29.26 -27.50 11.52
CA ASP A 680 -29.24 -26.12 11.99
C ASP A 680 -28.16 -25.95 13.05
N GLN A 681 -27.99 -26.91 13.98
CA GLN A 681 -26.85 -26.94 14.90
C GLN A 681 -25.52 -26.94 14.14
N TYR A 682 -25.38 -27.85 13.16
CA TYR A 682 -24.19 -27.90 12.32
C TYR A 682 -23.89 -26.56 11.66
N MET A 683 -24.90 -25.94 11.04
CA MET A 683 -24.71 -24.69 10.30
C MET A 683 -24.29 -23.55 11.24
N LEU A 684 -24.82 -23.52 12.47
CA LEU A 684 -24.45 -22.52 13.46
C LEU A 684 -23.01 -22.74 13.98
N VAL A 685 -22.61 -24.01 14.23
CA VAL A 685 -21.23 -24.34 14.60
C VAL A 685 -20.26 -24.00 13.47
N LEU A 686 -20.60 -24.32 12.23
CA LEU A 686 -19.80 -23.97 11.05
C LEU A 686 -19.66 -22.44 10.91
N PHE A 687 -20.74 -21.69 11.15
CA PHE A 687 -20.70 -20.22 11.12
C PHE A 687 -19.79 -19.65 12.20
N ASN A 688 -19.80 -20.19 13.41
CA ASN A 688 -18.91 -19.74 14.47
C ASN A 688 -17.43 -20.06 14.16
N LYS A 689 -17.14 -21.21 13.54
CA LYS A 689 -15.80 -21.49 13.00
C LYS A 689 -15.40 -20.49 11.92
N PHE A 690 -16.32 -20.19 11.00
CA PHE A 690 -16.11 -19.18 9.97
C PHE A 690 -15.82 -17.80 10.55
N LEU A 691 -16.54 -17.38 11.61
CA LEU A 691 -16.26 -16.13 12.32
C LEU A 691 -14.83 -16.12 12.92
N ALA A 692 -14.42 -17.22 13.55
CA ALA A 692 -13.06 -17.34 14.09
C ALA A 692 -11.99 -17.23 13.00
N ASP A 693 -12.15 -17.94 11.88
CA ASP A 693 -11.23 -17.92 10.75
C ASP A 693 -11.13 -16.51 10.17
N THR A 694 -12.26 -15.84 9.90
CA THR A 694 -12.31 -14.50 9.30
C THR A 694 -11.73 -13.42 10.21
N ARG A 695 -11.95 -13.51 11.52
CA ARG A 695 -11.32 -12.61 12.49
C ARG A 695 -9.80 -12.79 12.49
N SER A 696 -9.31 -14.04 12.42
CA SER A 696 -7.87 -14.34 12.34
C SER A 696 -7.21 -13.74 11.10
N TYR A 697 -7.89 -13.75 9.95
CA TYR A 697 -7.38 -13.08 8.75
C TYR A 697 -7.32 -11.55 8.91
N MET A 698 -8.36 -10.95 9.47
CA MET A 698 -8.39 -9.49 9.72
C MET A 698 -7.32 -9.04 10.72
N GLU A 699 -7.01 -9.83 11.74
CA GLU A 699 -5.93 -9.52 12.69
C GLU A 699 -4.52 -9.55 12.06
N ARG A 700 -4.35 -10.26 10.95
CA ARG A 700 -3.12 -10.31 10.15
C ARG A 700 -3.16 -9.42 8.92
N TYR A 701 -4.23 -8.63 8.74
CA TYR A 701 -4.44 -7.76 7.59
C TYR A 701 -4.50 -8.50 6.24
N ASP A 702 -4.87 -9.78 6.26
CA ASP A 702 -5.01 -10.64 5.11
C ASP A 702 -6.42 -10.53 4.51
N PHE A 703 -6.63 -9.47 3.75
CA PHE A 703 -7.93 -9.18 3.15
C PHE A 703 -8.31 -10.17 2.06
N LEU A 704 -7.33 -10.71 1.34
CA LEU A 704 -7.58 -11.65 0.25
C LEU A 704 -8.17 -12.96 0.76
N ASP A 705 -7.57 -13.55 1.78
CA ASP A 705 -8.07 -14.80 2.35
C ASP A 705 -9.36 -14.58 3.15
N TRP A 706 -9.50 -13.41 3.79
CA TRP A 706 -10.79 -12.99 4.34
C TRP A 706 -11.89 -12.96 3.27
N ASN A 707 -11.65 -12.33 2.12
CA ASN A 707 -12.60 -12.24 1.02
C ASN A 707 -12.95 -13.62 0.45
N LYS A 708 -11.93 -14.46 0.17
CA LYS A 708 -12.15 -15.84 -0.30
C LYS A 708 -13.01 -16.63 0.68
N LYS A 709 -12.76 -16.49 1.97
CA LYS A 709 -13.50 -17.18 3.02
C LYS A 709 -14.96 -16.72 3.08
N VAL A 710 -15.20 -15.40 3.03
CA VAL A 710 -16.55 -14.82 3.03
C VAL A 710 -17.34 -15.23 1.79
N VAL A 711 -16.76 -15.08 0.61
CA VAL A 711 -17.43 -15.46 -0.65
C VAL A 711 -17.64 -16.97 -0.71
N GLY A 712 -16.67 -17.76 -0.26
CA GLY A 712 -16.76 -19.23 -0.19
C GLY A 712 -17.89 -19.68 0.74
N PHE A 713 -17.96 -19.15 1.94
CA PHE A 713 -19.04 -19.45 2.88
C PHE A 713 -20.42 -19.11 2.30
N ILE A 714 -20.56 -17.92 1.74
CA ILE A 714 -21.83 -17.47 1.14
C ILE A 714 -22.24 -18.35 -0.04
N THR A 715 -21.30 -18.76 -0.90
CA THR A 715 -21.62 -19.52 -2.12
C THR A 715 -21.75 -21.00 -1.87
N ASN A 716 -20.86 -21.62 -1.10
CA ASN A 716 -20.77 -23.06 -0.96
C ASN A 716 -21.53 -23.58 0.27
N ASP A 717 -21.34 -22.93 1.42
CA ASP A 717 -21.92 -23.40 2.67
C ASP A 717 -23.37 -22.90 2.83
N LEU A 718 -23.61 -21.62 2.55
CA LEU A 718 -24.98 -21.09 2.58
C LEU A 718 -25.76 -21.46 1.33
N SER A 719 -25.45 -20.86 0.17
CA SER A 719 -26.32 -20.96 -1.01
C SER A 719 -26.44 -22.35 -1.58
N ALA A 720 -25.33 -23.08 -1.77
CA ALA A 720 -25.34 -24.40 -2.41
C ALA A 720 -25.71 -25.55 -1.46
N PHE A 721 -25.63 -25.36 -0.16
CA PHE A 721 -25.98 -26.37 0.82
C PHE A 721 -27.20 -25.97 1.65
N TYR A 722 -27.01 -25.05 2.63
CA TYR A 722 -28.02 -24.81 3.66
C TYR A 722 -29.32 -24.17 3.13
N LEU A 723 -29.20 -23.14 2.28
CA LEU A 723 -30.37 -22.44 1.73
C LEU A 723 -31.08 -23.24 0.64
N ASP A 724 -30.41 -24.22 0.06
CA ASP A 724 -31.07 -25.13 -0.89
C ASP A 724 -32.01 -26.09 -0.16
N ILE A 725 -31.55 -26.67 0.95
CA ILE A 725 -32.37 -27.49 1.85
C ILE A 725 -33.50 -26.65 2.47
N ALA A 726 -33.19 -25.42 2.84
CA ALA A 726 -34.11 -24.53 3.54
C ALA A 726 -35.43 -24.28 2.80
N LYS A 727 -35.43 -24.27 1.46
CA LYS A 727 -36.62 -24.00 0.68
C LYS A 727 -37.77 -24.98 0.98
N ASP A 728 -37.43 -26.25 1.17
CA ASP A 728 -38.42 -27.31 1.44
C ASP A 728 -38.96 -27.29 2.89
N ILE A 729 -38.27 -26.61 3.79
CA ILE A 729 -38.65 -26.43 5.18
C ILE A 729 -39.39 -25.10 5.35
N VAL A 730 -38.76 -23.98 5.05
CA VAL A 730 -39.32 -22.64 5.36
C VAL A 730 -40.55 -22.28 4.57
N TYR A 731 -40.76 -22.86 3.35
CA TYR A 731 -41.93 -22.59 2.51
C TYR A 731 -43.09 -23.50 2.81
N ILE A 732 -42.79 -24.75 3.23
CA ILE A 732 -43.77 -25.82 3.29
C ILE A 732 -44.32 -26.05 4.70
N ASP A 733 -43.50 -25.94 5.72
CA ASP A 733 -43.89 -26.21 7.11
C ASP A 733 -44.91 -25.18 7.63
N LYS A 734 -45.50 -25.44 8.79
CA LYS A 734 -46.35 -24.49 9.51
C LYS A 734 -45.56 -23.20 9.79
N GLN A 735 -46.30 -22.06 9.77
CA GLN A 735 -45.66 -20.76 10.03
C GLN A 735 -44.94 -20.73 11.37
N ASP A 736 -45.51 -21.34 12.40
CA ASP A 736 -44.99 -21.49 13.76
C ASP A 736 -44.36 -22.86 14.02
N GLY A 737 -44.14 -23.68 12.98
CA GLY A 737 -43.57 -25.01 13.10
C GLY A 737 -42.16 -25.01 13.64
N HIS A 738 -41.84 -25.96 14.52
CA HIS A 738 -40.51 -26.06 15.18
C HIS A 738 -39.36 -26.10 14.16
N LYS A 739 -39.42 -26.98 13.14
CA LYS A 739 -38.38 -27.07 12.11
C LYS A 739 -38.16 -25.75 11.37
N ARG A 740 -39.24 -25.04 11.08
CA ARG A 740 -39.19 -23.74 10.43
C ARG A 740 -38.54 -22.69 11.36
N ARG A 741 -38.96 -22.63 12.62
CA ARG A 741 -38.40 -21.69 13.61
C ARG A 741 -36.92 -22.01 13.96
N SER A 742 -36.55 -23.30 14.02
CA SER A 742 -35.15 -23.73 14.15
C SER A 742 -34.31 -23.16 13.02
N MET A 743 -34.71 -23.36 11.79
CA MET A 743 -33.96 -22.86 10.62
C MET A 743 -33.96 -21.34 10.52
N GLN A 744 -35.07 -20.67 10.84
CA GLN A 744 -35.12 -19.20 10.86
C GLN A 744 -34.22 -18.60 11.95
N THR A 745 -34.11 -19.24 13.10
CA THR A 745 -33.15 -18.83 14.16
C THR A 745 -31.74 -18.75 13.60
N VAL A 746 -31.29 -19.80 12.93
CA VAL A 746 -29.93 -19.86 12.39
C VAL A 746 -29.76 -18.89 11.20
N MET A 747 -30.75 -18.80 10.32
CA MET A 747 -30.76 -17.83 9.22
C MET A 747 -30.63 -16.38 9.73
N TYR A 748 -31.36 -16.03 10.79
CA TYR A 748 -31.34 -14.70 11.38
C TYR A 748 -29.99 -14.40 12.02
N GLU A 749 -29.46 -15.34 12.84
CA GLU A 749 -28.16 -15.18 13.48
C GLU A 749 -27.03 -15.03 12.45
N ILE A 750 -27.07 -15.82 11.37
CA ILE A 750 -26.14 -15.68 10.25
C ILE A 750 -26.32 -14.33 9.53
N ALA A 751 -27.56 -13.89 9.29
CA ALA A 751 -27.81 -12.62 8.62
C ALA A 751 -27.25 -11.43 9.40
N VAL A 752 -27.49 -11.39 10.71
CA VAL A 752 -26.94 -10.37 11.62
C VAL A 752 -25.42 -10.45 11.67
N GLY A 753 -24.88 -11.65 11.90
CA GLY A 753 -23.42 -11.83 12.04
C GLY A 753 -22.65 -11.51 10.76
N LEU A 754 -23.13 -11.94 9.59
CA LEU A 754 -22.54 -11.58 8.29
C LEU A 754 -22.62 -10.08 8.01
N THR A 755 -23.73 -9.44 8.35
CA THR A 755 -23.88 -7.99 8.16
C THR A 755 -22.84 -7.25 8.98
N LYS A 756 -22.69 -7.56 10.25
CA LYS A 756 -21.66 -6.96 11.12
C LYS A 756 -20.23 -7.26 10.62
N LEU A 757 -19.96 -8.53 10.25
CA LEU A 757 -18.63 -8.95 9.78
C LEU A 757 -18.20 -8.25 8.49
N MET A 758 -19.12 -8.04 7.56
CA MET A 758 -18.86 -7.41 6.27
C MET A 758 -18.80 -5.87 6.33
N THR A 759 -19.26 -5.25 7.40
CA THR A 759 -19.34 -3.78 7.54
C THR A 759 -18.01 -3.07 7.29
N PRO A 760 -16.85 -3.53 7.77
CA PRO A 760 -15.58 -2.89 7.45
C PRO A 760 -15.30 -2.80 5.94
N ALA A 761 -15.63 -3.84 5.19
CA ALA A 761 -15.40 -3.90 3.74
C ALA A 761 -16.53 -3.27 2.91
N LEU A 762 -17.78 -3.49 3.29
CA LEU A 762 -19.00 -3.13 2.53
C LEU A 762 -19.98 -2.28 3.36
N PRO A 763 -19.53 -1.12 3.91
CA PRO A 763 -20.33 -0.37 4.87
C PRO A 763 -21.67 0.14 4.32
N HIS A 764 -21.77 0.50 3.05
CA HIS A 764 -23.03 0.99 2.47
C HIS A 764 -24.05 -0.14 2.28
N THR A 765 -23.61 -1.32 1.87
CA THR A 765 -24.49 -2.48 1.65
C THR A 765 -24.98 -3.05 2.96
N THR A 766 -24.10 -3.16 3.94
CA THR A 766 -24.45 -3.67 5.27
C THR A 766 -25.40 -2.73 6.00
N GLU A 767 -25.25 -1.42 5.83
CA GLU A 767 -26.20 -0.44 6.34
C GLU A 767 -27.60 -0.60 5.71
N GLU A 768 -27.66 -0.89 4.39
CA GLU A 768 -28.95 -1.20 3.74
C GLU A 768 -29.57 -2.47 4.31
N ILE A 769 -28.78 -3.52 4.51
CA ILE A 769 -29.24 -4.80 5.06
C ILE A 769 -29.75 -4.59 6.49
N TRP A 770 -29.00 -3.83 7.29
CA TRP A 770 -29.31 -3.55 8.69
C TRP A 770 -30.71 -2.96 8.89
N GLY A 771 -31.11 -2.04 8.03
CA GLY A 771 -32.46 -1.46 8.05
C GLY A 771 -33.60 -2.43 7.79
N PHE A 772 -33.34 -3.71 7.48
CA PHE A 772 -34.32 -4.79 7.32
C PHE A 772 -34.22 -5.86 8.41
N LEU A 773 -33.28 -5.74 9.34
CA LEU A 773 -33.13 -6.60 10.50
C LEU A 773 -33.84 -5.96 11.71
N HIS A 774 -34.28 -6.76 12.65
CA HIS A 774 -35.01 -6.32 13.87
C HIS A 774 -34.00 -6.07 15.02
N GLU A 775 -33.02 -5.22 14.75
CA GLU A 775 -31.96 -4.87 15.73
C GLU A 775 -32.24 -3.48 16.35
N PRO A 776 -31.82 -3.23 17.59
CA PRO A 776 -32.13 -1.99 18.29
C PRO A 776 -31.32 -0.79 17.85
N GLU A 777 -30.08 -0.99 17.36
CA GLU A 777 -29.20 0.08 16.92
C GLU A 777 -29.61 0.61 15.55
N GLU A 778 -29.62 1.93 15.38
CA GLU A 778 -30.00 2.56 14.12
C GLU A 778 -28.99 2.30 13.00
N PHE A 779 -27.69 2.28 13.34
CA PHE A 779 -26.58 2.08 12.39
C PHE A 779 -25.78 0.84 12.74
N VAL A 780 -25.49 -0.02 11.75
CA VAL A 780 -24.68 -1.23 11.97
C VAL A 780 -23.27 -0.89 12.45
N GLN A 781 -22.73 0.24 12.05
CA GLN A 781 -21.41 0.73 12.46
C GLN A 781 -21.31 1.02 13.96
N LEU A 782 -22.42 1.16 14.65
CA LEU A 782 -22.47 1.34 16.12
C LEU A 782 -22.52 0.01 16.88
N THR A 783 -22.49 -1.13 16.17
CA THR A 783 -22.47 -2.47 16.76
C THR A 783 -21.07 -3.08 16.75
N ASP A 784 -20.87 -4.13 17.53
CA ASP A 784 -19.62 -4.90 17.53
C ASP A 784 -19.76 -6.17 16.66
N ILE A 785 -18.67 -6.57 16.01
CA ILE A 785 -18.56 -7.84 15.28
C ILE A 785 -18.63 -8.96 16.31
N PRO A 786 -19.50 -9.99 16.12
CA PRO A 786 -19.72 -11.00 17.12
C PRO A 786 -18.46 -11.83 17.41
N GLU A 787 -18.28 -12.17 18.67
CA GLU A 787 -17.29 -13.16 19.08
C GLU A 787 -17.79 -14.57 18.71
N PRO A 788 -16.89 -15.46 18.24
CA PRO A 788 -17.25 -16.84 17.98
C PRO A 788 -17.73 -17.54 19.27
N LYS A 789 -18.91 -18.12 19.22
CA LYS A 789 -19.45 -18.94 20.31
C LYS A 789 -18.94 -20.37 20.18
N LYS A 790 -18.77 -21.05 21.31
CA LYS A 790 -18.51 -22.50 21.39
C LYS A 790 -19.73 -23.19 21.97
N TYR A 791 -20.08 -24.35 21.41
CA TYR A 791 -21.16 -25.19 21.87
C TYR A 791 -20.61 -26.56 22.28
N ASP A 792 -21.38 -27.30 23.08
CA ASP A 792 -20.99 -28.63 23.42
C ASP A 792 -20.98 -29.53 22.18
N HIS A 793 -20.00 -30.40 22.06
CA HIS A 793 -19.81 -31.32 20.91
C HIS A 793 -19.49 -30.66 19.55
N ASP A 794 -19.08 -29.40 19.49
CA ASP A 794 -18.75 -28.68 18.23
C ASP A 794 -17.90 -29.50 17.27
N SER A 795 -16.82 -30.09 17.77
CA SER A 795 -15.87 -30.85 16.95
C SER A 795 -16.49 -32.12 16.37
N GLU A 796 -17.36 -32.80 17.10
CA GLU A 796 -18.09 -34.00 16.67
C GLU A 796 -19.14 -33.64 15.62
N ILE A 797 -19.93 -32.60 15.87
CA ILE A 797 -20.92 -32.08 14.92
C ILE A 797 -20.25 -31.72 13.61
N LEU A 798 -19.14 -30.96 13.67
CA LEU A 798 -18.40 -30.58 12.45
C LEU A 798 -17.82 -31.78 11.72
N ALA A 799 -17.23 -32.73 12.42
CA ALA A 799 -16.62 -33.90 11.79
C ALA A 799 -17.67 -34.77 11.08
N ASN A 800 -18.78 -35.11 11.77
CA ASN A 800 -19.84 -35.95 11.24
C ASN A 800 -20.52 -35.31 10.03
N TRP A 801 -20.91 -34.04 10.12
CA TRP A 801 -21.54 -33.34 9.02
C TRP A 801 -20.59 -33.07 7.83
N THR A 802 -19.29 -32.81 8.10
CA THR A 802 -18.30 -32.63 7.03
C THR A 802 -18.13 -33.93 6.25
N LYS A 803 -18.07 -35.07 6.94
CA LYS A 803 -17.99 -36.40 6.29
C LYS A 803 -19.26 -36.71 5.53
N PHE A 804 -20.43 -36.45 6.12
CA PHE A 804 -21.72 -36.62 5.42
C PHE A 804 -21.82 -35.74 4.17
N ARG A 805 -21.33 -34.50 4.20
CA ARG A 805 -21.33 -33.63 3.03
C ARG A 805 -20.54 -34.20 1.87
N SER A 806 -19.42 -34.93 2.12
CA SER A 806 -18.72 -35.64 1.05
C SER A 806 -19.60 -36.74 0.42
N TYR A 807 -20.35 -37.48 1.22
CA TYR A 807 -21.31 -38.46 0.69
C TYR A 807 -22.46 -37.81 -0.06
N ARG A 808 -22.93 -36.67 0.40
CA ARG A 808 -23.95 -35.88 -0.30
C ARG A 808 -23.47 -35.43 -1.68
N ASP A 809 -22.22 -35.04 -1.83
CA ASP A 809 -21.66 -34.66 -3.12
C ASP A 809 -21.67 -35.84 -4.11
N ASP A 810 -21.40 -37.06 -3.65
CA ASP A 810 -21.56 -38.29 -4.45
C ASP A 810 -23.00 -38.56 -4.83
N VAL A 811 -23.93 -38.40 -3.90
CA VAL A 811 -25.38 -38.52 -4.17
C VAL A 811 -25.82 -37.50 -5.22
N LEU A 812 -25.44 -36.25 -5.09
CA LEU A 812 -25.79 -35.19 -6.05
C LEU A 812 -25.29 -35.50 -7.46
N LYS A 813 -24.08 -36.06 -7.55
CA LYS A 813 -23.48 -36.48 -8.82
C LYS A 813 -24.32 -37.59 -9.47
N VAL A 814 -24.71 -38.61 -8.73
CA VAL A 814 -25.52 -39.71 -9.25
C VAL A 814 -26.96 -39.25 -9.63
N LEU A 815 -27.51 -38.32 -8.87
CA LEU A 815 -28.80 -37.69 -9.23
C LEU A 815 -28.71 -36.87 -10.52
N GLU A 816 -27.59 -36.19 -10.76
CA GLU A 816 -27.31 -35.46 -12.00
C GLU A 816 -27.22 -36.44 -13.20
N GLU A 817 -26.44 -37.51 -13.05
CA GLU A 817 -26.30 -38.56 -14.05
C GLU A 817 -27.66 -39.19 -14.40
N ALA A 818 -28.52 -39.45 -13.41
CA ALA A 818 -29.89 -39.95 -13.60
C ALA A 818 -30.78 -38.93 -14.35
N ARG A 819 -30.60 -37.65 -14.10
CA ARG A 819 -31.31 -36.56 -14.80
C ARG A 819 -30.84 -36.45 -16.26
N ASP A 820 -29.55 -36.52 -16.52
CA ASP A 820 -28.96 -36.49 -17.87
C ASP A 820 -29.42 -37.70 -18.69
N ALA A 821 -29.49 -38.87 -18.05
CA ALA A 821 -30.07 -40.09 -18.64
C ALA A 821 -31.59 -40.02 -18.81
N LYS A 822 -32.27 -38.93 -18.39
CA LYS A 822 -33.73 -38.73 -18.41
C LYS A 822 -34.49 -39.78 -17.60
N LYS A 823 -33.88 -40.40 -16.62
CA LYS A 823 -34.49 -41.34 -15.70
C LYS A 823 -35.42 -40.61 -14.72
N ILE A 824 -35.01 -39.41 -14.31
CA ILE A 824 -35.80 -38.46 -13.53
C ILE A 824 -35.76 -37.07 -14.21
N GLY A 825 -36.71 -36.22 -13.92
CA GLY A 825 -36.68 -34.81 -14.36
C GLY A 825 -36.07 -33.85 -13.34
N LYS A 826 -36.25 -34.16 -12.05
CA LYS A 826 -35.75 -33.37 -10.90
C LYS A 826 -35.37 -34.32 -9.78
N SER A 827 -34.44 -33.90 -8.89
CA SER A 827 -34.08 -34.68 -7.70
C SER A 827 -35.29 -35.00 -6.81
N SER A 828 -36.27 -34.09 -6.72
CA SER A 828 -37.53 -34.29 -6.00
C SER A 828 -38.48 -35.34 -6.64
N GLU A 829 -38.13 -35.96 -7.75
CA GLU A 829 -38.82 -37.07 -8.39
C GLU A 829 -38.09 -38.41 -8.20
N ALA A 830 -37.00 -38.42 -7.45
CA ALA A 830 -36.16 -39.58 -7.23
C ALA A 830 -36.59 -40.41 -6.01
N ALA A 831 -36.47 -41.73 -6.17
CA ALA A 831 -36.31 -42.72 -5.12
C ALA A 831 -34.84 -43.11 -5.08
N LEU A 832 -34.13 -42.74 -4.02
CA LEU A 832 -32.73 -43.03 -3.80
C LEU A 832 -32.58 -44.25 -2.90
N THR A 833 -31.80 -45.24 -3.32
CA THR A 833 -31.33 -46.33 -2.45
C THR A 833 -29.85 -46.15 -2.17
N ILE A 834 -29.51 -46.04 -0.90
CA ILE A 834 -28.14 -45.98 -0.42
C ILE A 834 -27.75 -47.35 0.13
N TYR A 835 -26.75 -47.98 -0.44
CA TYR A 835 -26.12 -49.16 0.08
C TYR A 835 -24.85 -48.73 0.83
N ALA A 836 -24.81 -48.94 2.13
CA ALA A 836 -23.81 -48.38 3.01
C ALA A 836 -23.15 -49.46 3.86
N THR A 837 -21.85 -49.33 4.10
CA THR A 837 -21.15 -50.08 5.16
C THR A 837 -21.70 -49.68 6.52
N SER A 838 -21.47 -50.51 7.55
CA SER A 838 -21.93 -50.20 8.92
C SER A 838 -21.43 -48.84 9.39
N GLU A 839 -20.15 -48.51 9.09
CA GLU A 839 -19.56 -47.24 9.48
C GLU A 839 -20.29 -46.02 8.87
N VAL A 840 -20.66 -46.11 7.59
CA VAL A 840 -21.39 -45.05 6.87
C VAL A 840 -22.83 -44.94 7.38
N ALA A 841 -23.48 -46.10 7.60
CA ALA A 841 -24.83 -46.16 8.13
C ALA A 841 -24.90 -45.56 9.56
N ASP A 842 -23.98 -45.94 10.43
CA ASP A 842 -23.91 -45.43 11.82
C ASP A 842 -23.64 -43.90 11.81
N LEU A 843 -22.81 -43.38 10.91
CA LEU A 843 -22.62 -41.94 10.74
C LEU A 843 -23.92 -41.24 10.32
N MET A 844 -24.62 -41.77 9.31
CA MET A 844 -25.88 -41.17 8.82
C MET A 844 -26.99 -41.18 9.88
N ASP A 845 -27.07 -42.23 10.66
CA ASP A 845 -28.03 -42.35 11.80
C ASP A 845 -27.65 -41.40 12.93
N SER A 846 -26.32 -41.17 13.18
CA SER A 846 -25.87 -40.26 14.21
C SER A 846 -26.23 -38.80 13.96
N LEU A 847 -26.53 -38.44 12.68
CA LEU A 847 -26.95 -37.08 12.34
C LEU A 847 -28.36 -36.74 12.83
N GLN A 848 -29.21 -37.74 13.14
CA GLN A 848 -30.58 -37.56 13.65
C GLN A 848 -31.37 -36.52 12.87
N THR A 849 -31.30 -36.57 11.54
CA THR A 849 -31.99 -35.66 10.62
C THR A 849 -32.78 -36.42 9.59
N ASP A 850 -33.80 -35.76 8.96
CA ASP A 850 -34.49 -36.30 7.80
C ASP A 850 -33.56 -36.26 6.57
N LEU A 851 -32.84 -37.36 6.36
CA LEU A 851 -31.86 -37.49 5.24
C LEU A 851 -32.51 -37.30 3.88
N ALA A 852 -33.79 -37.70 3.67
CA ALA A 852 -34.47 -37.50 2.40
C ALA A 852 -34.61 -35.99 2.08
N THR A 853 -34.95 -35.21 3.07
CA THR A 853 -35.02 -33.73 2.95
C THR A 853 -33.62 -33.13 2.68
N VAL A 854 -32.57 -33.57 3.40
CA VAL A 854 -31.21 -33.03 3.22
C VAL A 854 -30.62 -33.45 1.87
N LEU A 855 -30.98 -34.62 1.35
CA LEU A 855 -30.55 -35.12 0.04
C LEU A 855 -31.51 -34.66 -1.10
N MET A 856 -32.61 -33.98 -0.77
CA MET A 856 -33.59 -33.41 -1.69
C MET A 856 -34.26 -34.45 -2.59
N VAL A 857 -34.57 -35.63 -2.05
CA VAL A 857 -35.24 -36.73 -2.76
C VAL A 857 -36.62 -37.00 -2.15
N SER A 858 -37.53 -37.56 -2.92
CA SER A 858 -38.87 -37.91 -2.45
C SER A 858 -38.92 -39.16 -1.59
N GLN A 859 -38.06 -40.11 -1.87
CA GLN A 859 -37.97 -41.40 -1.18
C GLN A 859 -36.56 -41.80 -0.96
N LEU A 860 -36.26 -42.33 0.22
CA LEU A 860 -34.93 -42.79 0.61
C LEU A 860 -35.04 -44.17 1.25
N THR A 861 -34.17 -45.11 0.80
CA THR A 861 -34.04 -46.43 1.38
C THR A 861 -32.55 -46.69 1.71
N MET A 862 -32.30 -47.16 2.93
CA MET A 862 -30.95 -47.60 3.37
C MET A 862 -30.88 -49.11 3.33
N LYS A 863 -29.76 -49.64 2.78
CA LYS A 863 -29.45 -51.08 2.71
C LYS A 863 -27.99 -51.34 3.03
N ASP A 864 -27.66 -52.62 3.30
CA ASP A 864 -26.29 -53.05 3.51
C ASP A 864 -25.47 -52.91 2.20
N PHE A 865 -24.21 -52.48 2.29
CA PHE A 865 -23.33 -52.34 1.13
C PHE A 865 -23.18 -53.65 0.33
N ALA A 866 -23.22 -54.81 1.02
CA ALA A 866 -23.14 -56.12 0.41
C ALA A 866 -24.33 -56.48 -0.53
N ASP A 867 -25.47 -55.78 -0.34
CA ASP A 867 -26.67 -55.96 -1.13
C ASP A 867 -26.70 -55.07 -2.39
N ALA A 868 -25.63 -54.29 -2.65
CA ALA A 868 -25.54 -53.38 -3.75
C ALA A 868 -25.56 -54.12 -5.10
N PRO A 869 -26.53 -53.85 -5.99
CA PRO A 869 -26.62 -54.50 -7.30
C PRO A 869 -25.43 -54.07 -8.20
N ASP A 870 -25.15 -54.89 -9.21
CA ASP A 870 -23.99 -54.68 -10.11
C ASP A 870 -24.13 -53.39 -10.95
N ASP A 871 -25.34 -52.90 -11.17
CA ASP A 871 -25.66 -51.68 -11.92
C ASP A 871 -25.73 -50.44 -11.04
N SER A 872 -25.47 -50.55 -9.74
CA SER A 872 -25.34 -49.41 -8.83
C SER A 872 -24.01 -48.65 -9.04
N THR A 873 -24.03 -47.34 -8.84
CA THR A 873 -22.79 -46.55 -8.85
C THR A 873 -22.04 -46.73 -7.53
N LYS A 874 -20.87 -47.34 -7.57
CA LYS A 874 -20.07 -47.69 -6.38
C LYS A 874 -18.97 -46.68 -6.11
N PHE A 875 -18.82 -46.31 -4.86
CA PHE A 875 -17.76 -45.47 -4.29
C PHE A 875 -17.05 -46.31 -3.23
N ASP A 876 -16.27 -47.30 -3.68
CA ASP A 876 -15.62 -48.31 -2.81
C ASP A 876 -14.72 -47.70 -1.73
N SER A 877 -14.05 -46.65 -2.04
CA SER A 877 -13.20 -45.90 -1.06
C SER A 877 -14.00 -45.31 0.09
N ASP A 878 -15.28 -45.01 -0.14
CA ASP A 878 -16.17 -44.36 0.81
C ASP A 878 -17.18 -45.32 1.45
N GLY A 879 -17.16 -46.58 1.06
CA GLY A 879 -18.07 -47.60 1.58
C GLY A 879 -19.54 -47.35 1.19
N LEU A 880 -19.77 -46.82 0.01
CA LEU A 880 -21.07 -46.30 -0.46
C LEU A 880 -21.36 -46.79 -1.89
N ALA A 881 -22.59 -47.26 -2.11
CA ALA A 881 -23.10 -47.46 -3.47
C ALA A 881 -24.50 -46.88 -3.57
N LEU A 882 -24.85 -46.38 -4.73
CA LEU A 882 -26.07 -45.60 -4.94
C LEU A 882 -26.87 -46.12 -6.14
N SER A 883 -28.18 -46.20 -5.98
CA SER A 883 -29.13 -46.45 -7.07
C SER A 883 -30.24 -45.42 -7.06
N VAL A 884 -30.58 -44.89 -8.22
CA VAL A 884 -31.63 -43.87 -8.38
C VAL A 884 -32.73 -44.42 -9.30
N GLU A 885 -33.97 -44.41 -8.84
CA GLU A 885 -35.16 -44.76 -9.63
C GLU A 885 -36.19 -43.63 -9.57
N PRO A 886 -37.12 -43.53 -10.49
CA PRO A 886 -38.30 -42.67 -10.33
C PRO A 886 -39.07 -43.00 -9.07
N ALA A 887 -39.44 -42.00 -8.28
CA ALA A 887 -40.20 -42.21 -7.07
C ALA A 887 -41.62 -42.69 -7.37
N GLU A 888 -42.13 -43.60 -6.53
CA GLU A 888 -43.46 -44.16 -6.66
C GLU A 888 -44.52 -43.24 -6.04
N GLY A 889 -45.67 -43.07 -6.73
CA GLY A 889 -46.78 -42.26 -6.21
C GLY A 889 -47.17 -41.12 -7.14
N LYS A 890 -47.78 -40.08 -6.57
CA LYS A 890 -48.20 -38.87 -7.30
C LYS A 890 -47.47 -37.64 -6.75
N THR A 891 -47.28 -36.67 -7.62
CA THR A 891 -46.69 -35.38 -7.18
C THR A 891 -47.68 -34.59 -6.34
N CYS A 892 -47.34 -34.23 -5.11
CA CYS A 892 -48.13 -33.33 -4.27
C CYS A 892 -48.09 -31.90 -4.86
N GLU A 893 -49.26 -31.29 -5.09
CA GLU A 893 -49.33 -29.95 -5.68
C GLU A 893 -48.75 -28.85 -4.79
N ARG A 894 -48.68 -29.06 -3.46
CA ARG A 894 -48.13 -28.07 -2.53
C ARG A 894 -46.65 -28.22 -2.32
N CYS A 895 -46.12 -29.37 -1.88
CA CYS A 895 -44.69 -29.56 -1.58
C CYS A 895 -43.87 -30.01 -2.79
N ARG A 896 -44.51 -30.42 -3.89
CA ARG A 896 -43.90 -30.88 -5.14
C ARG A 896 -43.12 -32.19 -5.06
N LEU A 897 -43.13 -32.87 -3.90
CA LEU A 897 -42.57 -34.21 -3.74
C LEU A 897 -43.51 -35.28 -4.28
N VAL A 898 -42.95 -36.41 -4.75
CA VAL A 898 -43.71 -37.58 -5.15
C VAL A 898 -43.99 -38.44 -3.92
N ARG A 899 -45.24 -38.61 -3.58
CA ARG A 899 -45.67 -39.33 -2.37
C ARG A 899 -46.78 -40.35 -2.70
N GLN A 900 -46.77 -41.49 -2.04
CA GLN A 900 -47.75 -42.55 -2.20
C GLN A 900 -49.08 -42.17 -1.56
N ASP A 901 -49.10 -41.29 -0.57
CA ASP A 901 -50.25 -40.84 0.19
C ASP A 901 -51.01 -39.65 -0.43
N VAL A 902 -50.60 -39.18 -1.62
CA VAL A 902 -51.33 -38.12 -2.33
C VAL A 902 -52.68 -38.60 -2.72
N GLY A 903 -53.73 -37.90 -2.25
CA GLY A 903 -55.14 -38.25 -2.46
C GLY A 903 -55.72 -39.11 -1.33
N ALA A 904 -54.98 -39.39 -0.27
CA ALA A 904 -55.52 -40.07 0.90
C ALA A 904 -56.49 -39.19 1.72
N ASP A 905 -56.37 -37.86 1.61
CA ASP A 905 -57.26 -36.91 2.22
C ASP A 905 -58.36 -36.47 1.22
N SER A 906 -59.65 -36.68 1.58
CA SER A 906 -60.78 -36.40 0.71
C SER A 906 -61.02 -34.89 0.47
N ASP A 907 -60.64 -34.02 1.45
CA ASP A 907 -60.81 -32.59 1.34
C ASP A 907 -59.71 -31.96 0.47
N TYR A 908 -58.51 -32.61 0.43
CA TYR A 908 -57.35 -32.18 -0.31
C TYR A 908 -56.76 -33.27 -1.21
N PRO A 909 -57.46 -33.72 -2.24
CA PRO A 909 -57.12 -34.91 -3.04
C PRO A 909 -55.84 -34.77 -3.87
N THR A 910 -55.28 -33.57 -3.98
CA THR A 910 -54.01 -33.32 -4.71
C THR A 910 -52.82 -33.14 -3.76
N PHE A 911 -53.03 -33.24 -2.44
CA PHE A 911 -52.00 -33.08 -1.45
C PHE A 911 -51.60 -34.42 -0.81
N CYS A 912 -50.37 -34.53 -0.31
CA CYS A 912 -49.96 -35.56 0.63
C CYS A 912 -50.56 -35.27 2.02
N GLN A 913 -50.64 -36.26 2.89
CA GLN A 913 -51.27 -36.14 4.22
C GLN A 913 -50.69 -35.02 5.05
N SER A 914 -49.32 -34.86 5.05
CA SER A 914 -48.63 -33.80 5.77
C SER A 914 -49.06 -32.40 5.29
N CYS A 915 -49.13 -32.20 3.97
CA CYS A 915 -49.55 -30.91 3.39
C CYS A 915 -51.05 -30.65 3.64
N ALA A 916 -51.88 -31.67 3.57
CA ALA A 916 -53.31 -31.57 3.88
C ALA A 916 -53.53 -31.15 5.33
N GLN A 917 -52.79 -31.75 6.27
CA GLN A 917 -52.88 -31.39 7.70
C GLN A 917 -52.44 -29.93 7.94
N ILE A 918 -51.30 -29.48 7.35
CA ILE A 918 -50.81 -28.09 7.50
C ILE A 918 -51.86 -27.11 6.95
N VAL A 919 -52.44 -27.37 5.80
CA VAL A 919 -53.44 -26.48 5.18
C VAL A 919 -54.72 -26.45 6.01
N ARG A 920 -55.18 -27.60 6.52
CA ARG A 920 -56.36 -27.68 7.39
C ARG A 920 -56.18 -26.86 8.67
N ASP A 921 -54.99 -26.92 9.25
CA ASP A 921 -54.69 -26.21 10.50
C ASP A 921 -54.55 -24.68 10.30
N GLN A 922 -54.01 -24.24 9.18
CA GLN A 922 -53.70 -22.83 8.94
C GLN A 922 -54.72 -22.10 8.04
N PHE A 923 -55.43 -22.82 7.19
CA PHE A 923 -56.40 -22.32 6.21
C PHE A 923 -57.66 -23.18 6.18
N PRO A 924 -58.37 -23.33 7.32
CA PRO A 924 -59.50 -24.25 7.44
C PRO A 924 -60.64 -23.98 6.46
N GLU A 925 -60.80 -22.74 6.00
CA GLU A 925 -61.79 -22.35 4.98
C GLU A 925 -61.58 -23.10 3.63
N THR A 926 -60.36 -23.47 3.30
CA THR A 926 -60.04 -24.14 2.02
C THR A 926 -60.64 -25.54 1.91
N ALA A 927 -60.93 -26.18 3.06
CA ALA A 927 -61.62 -27.48 3.08
C ALA A 927 -63.08 -27.42 2.50
N THR A 928 -63.74 -26.26 2.65
CA THR A 928 -65.09 -26.03 2.20
C THR A 928 -65.22 -25.28 0.87
N GLU A 929 -64.28 -24.30 0.68
CA GLU A 929 -64.28 -23.41 -0.49
C GLU A 929 -63.45 -23.95 -1.67
N GLY A 930 -62.55 -24.92 -1.40
CA GLY A 930 -61.59 -25.44 -2.38
C GLY A 930 -60.53 -24.41 -2.80
N PHE A 931 -59.70 -24.77 -3.76
CA PHE A 931 -58.71 -23.88 -4.39
C PHE A 931 -59.20 -23.40 -5.76
N GLU A 932 -58.87 -22.13 -6.08
CA GLU A 932 -59.07 -21.56 -7.41
C GLU A 932 -58.26 -22.36 -8.45
N GLU A 933 -58.83 -22.72 -9.57
CA GLU A 933 -58.12 -23.28 -10.71
C GLU A 933 -57.12 -22.30 -11.24
N LYS A 934 -55.96 -22.79 -11.77
CA LYS A 934 -54.82 -21.99 -12.24
C LYS A 934 -55.18 -20.93 -13.25
#